data_5c85647e70ae5403755e78d15cf47d9c
#
_entry.id   5c85647e70ae5403755e78d15cf47d9c
#
_cell.length_a   1.000
_cell.length_b   1.000
_cell.length_c   1.000
_cell.angle_alpha   90.00
_cell.angle_beta   90.00
_cell.angle_gamma   90.00
#
_symmetry.space_group_name_H-M   'P 1'
#
loop_
_entity.id
_entity.type
_entity.pdbx_description
1 polymer ?
#
loop_
_entity_poly.entity_id
_entity_poly.type
_entity_poly.pdbx_seq_one_letter_code
_entity_poly.pdbx_strand_id
1 'polypeptide(L)'
;MKTKQNKNLENSKSKFKVFFAPSGKQGLADNNKTVLEIARSLGVDIDSVCGGRAMCGRCQIEVSEGEFAKYGITSKPENLTQRNDTESRYADKRKLDFKRRLSCQAKILNDIVIDVPPESQVHRQVIRKALDDREVKIDPIINLYFLEVREPDMHDPSGDFQRLLEALEEQWNFDNTNNITADLFVHQKIQRVLRKGEWKITIALRAGTRIIDIWPGLKQQIYGAAVDVGSTTISVHMVDLHSGTTISSSGGMNPQIRFGEDLMSRVSYVMMNPGGEEDLSKAVQTGIEDLIKEAAKNVSIEYTNILEIAFVGNPVMHHLLLGIDPTELGGAPFALSSDSSFECLSSEVNINLNPGTRLYGLPCIAGHVGADAAAATLAEEPYKNEYFSLIIDVGTNAEIILGNNKRTLAASSPTGPAFEGAQITCGQRAAPGAIERVRVDKKTLEPKFCVIGIDGWIDNKSLENENSKVEITGICGSGIIEVLGEMFLSGILSSDGIINGDLSKINNRIEKNGRTYSYRLSEKVIITQNDVRAIQLAKAALHAGFKLLMDKMEIEEVEKVMLAGAFGSHIEPKYAMVLGMVPDCSFTSVSSVGNSAGAGARLALLSINKRLEIENLVKKIEKIETAVEPKFQDHFVEAMAFPHKTNPYSKLSKQVNLPKLMSSTNATQNNRVRRRKRNLSN
;
A
#
# COMPACT_ATOMS: atom_id res chain seq x y z
N MET A 1 63.78 22.10 25.45
CA MET A 1 63.15 21.08 24.58
C MET A 1 61.67 21.15 24.82
N LYS A 2 60.92 21.66 23.84
CA LYS A 2 59.46 21.91 23.91
C LYS A 2 58.77 20.72 23.29
N THR A 3 58.01 19.95 24.07
CA THR A 3 57.12 18.89 23.62
C THR A 3 55.82 19.52 23.06
N LYS A 4 55.60 19.42 21.77
CA LYS A 4 54.35 19.78 21.14
C LYS A 4 53.32 18.69 21.43
N GLN A 5 52.28 19.00 22.17
CA GLN A 5 51.06 18.22 22.25
C GLN A 5 50.28 18.39 20.95
N ASN A 6 50.10 17.29 20.22
CA ASN A 6 49.15 17.20 19.13
C ASN A 6 47.73 17.17 19.72
N LYS A 7 46.99 18.27 19.55
CA LYS A 7 45.53 18.27 19.69
C LYS A 7 44.94 17.69 18.42
N ASN A 8 44.48 16.48 18.47
CA ASN A 8 43.55 15.95 17.47
C ASN A 8 42.24 16.75 17.54
N LEU A 9 42.01 17.56 16.55
CA LEU A 9 40.70 18.15 16.28
C LEU A 9 39.80 17.03 15.69
N GLU A 10 38.97 16.43 16.52
CA GLU A 10 37.79 15.73 16.06
C GLU A 10 36.86 16.76 15.42
N ASN A 11 36.78 16.71 14.12
CA ASN A 11 35.74 17.44 13.35
C ASN A 11 34.39 16.82 13.71
N SER A 12 33.72 17.33 14.74
CA SER A 12 32.32 16.97 15.00
C SER A 12 31.47 17.49 13.84
N LYS A 13 30.91 16.58 13.05
CA LYS A 13 29.86 16.91 12.10
C LYS A 13 28.77 17.65 12.84
N SER A 14 28.48 18.88 12.47
CA SER A 14 27.44 19.72 13.12
C SER A 14 26.02 19.31 12.71
N LYS A 15 25.88 18.43 11.73
CA LYS A 15 24.58 17.98 11.21
C LYS A 15 24.63 16.48 10.85
N PHE A 16 23.56 15.78 11.21
CA PHE A 16 23.38 14.34 10.99
C PHE A 16 22.19 14.09 10.07
N LYS A 17 22.25 13.01 9.29
CA LYS A 17 21.11 12.56 8.49
C LYS A 17 20.06 11.96 9.39
N VAL A 18 18.80 12.33 9.20
CA VAL A 18 17.66 11.70 9.86
C VAL A 18 16.61 11.31 8.82
N PHE A 19 16.08 10.12 9.01
CA PHE A 19 14.95 9.59 8.27
C PHE A 19 13.83 9.24 9.25
N PHE A 20 12.59 9.64 8.95
CA PHE A 20 11.42 9.37 9.77
C PHE A 20 10.47 8.40 9.06
N ALA A 21 10.29 7.21 9.60
CA ALA A 21 9.25 6.28 9.21
C ALA A 21 7.98 6.53 10.07
N PRO A 22 6.77 6.27 9.56
CA PRO A 22 6.42 5.87 8.21
C PRO A 22 6.24 7.04 7.24
N SER A 23 6.54 8.29 7.66
CA SER A 23 6.29 9.50 6.84
C SER A 23 7.18 9.63 5.60
N GLY A 24 8.31 8.93 5.56
CA GLY A 24 9.31 9.05 4.50
C GLY A 24 10.09 10.37 4.49
N LYS A 25 9.88 11.23 5.48
CA LYS A 25 10.55 12.52 5.56
C LYS A 25 12.00 12.33 6.01
N GLN A 26 12.89 13.03 5.31
CA GLN A 26 14.33 12.98 5.60
C GLN A 26 14.93 14.39 5.60
N GLY A 27 16.03 14.56 6.32
CA GLY A 27 16.70 15.85 6.39
C GLY A 27 17.99 15.80 7.17
N LEU A 28 18.53 16.98 7.45
CA LEU A 28 19.72 17.15 8.25
C LEU A 28 19.33 17.67 9.66
N ALA A 29 19.65 16.88 10.66
CA ALA A 29 19.42 17.16 12.07
C ALA A 29 20.56 17.99 12.65
N ASP A 30 20.22 19.02 13.42
CA ASP A 30 21.15 19.77 14.26
C ASP A 30 21.21 19.08 15.63
N ASN A 31 22.41 18.79 16.12
CA ASN A 31 22.63 18.07 17.38
C ASN A 31 22.13 18.83 18.63
N ASN A 32 21.86 20.14 18.51
CA ASN A 32 21.32 20.95 19.60
C ASN A 32 19.81 20.86 19.73
N LYS A 33 19.11 20.41 18.68
CA LYS A 33 17.65 20.31 18.65
C LYS A 33 17.17 18.95 19.11
N THR A 34 15.99 18.92 19.70
CA THR A 34 15.31 17.66 20.01
C THR A 34 14.76 17.01 18.73
N VAL A 35 14.55 15.68 18.77
CA VAL A 35 13.93 14.96 17.67
C VAL A 35 12.58 15.56 17.31
N LEU A 36 11.78 16.00 18.28
CA LEU A 36 10.48 16.64 18.06
C LEU A 36 10.60 17.95 17.27
N GLU A 37 11.60 18.78 17.58
CA GLU A 37 11.84 20.03 16.85
C GLU A 37 12.28 19.79 15.42
N ILE A 38 13.12 18.76 15.20
CA ILE A 38 13.56 18.34 13.87
C ILE A 38 12.39 17.77 13.09
N ALA A 39 11.60 16.88 13.68
CA ALA A 39 10.40 16.30 13.09
C ALA A 39 9.44 17.40 12.62
N ARG A 40 9.15 18.37 13.47
CA ARG A 40 8.31 19.53 13.12
C ARG A 40 8.87 20.36 11.96
N SER A 41 10.17 20.59 11.95
CA SER A 41 10.82 21.35 10.86
C SER A 41 10.77 20.61 9.51
N LEU A 42 10.66 19.29 9.52
CA LEU A 42 10.54 18.44 8.35
C LEU A 42 9.06 18.10 7.99
N GLY A 43 8.10 18.58 8.78
CA GLY A 43 6.69 18.29 8.58
C GLY A 43 6.32 16.84 8.93
N VAL A 44 7.04 16.21 9.86
CA VAL A 44 6.71 14.89 10.40
C VAL A 44 5.65 15.05 11.47
N ASP A 45 4.59 14.25 11.36
CA ASP A 45 3.46 14.26 12.28
C ASP A 45 3.80 13.51 13.58
N ILE A 46 4.12 14.27 14.64
CA ILE A 46 4.32 13.73 16.01
C ILE A 46 3.46 14.51 16.99
N ASP A 47 2.55 13.81 17.68
CA ASP A 47 1.69 14.40 18.70
C ASP A 47 2.50 14.88 19.91
N SER A 48 2.24 16.11 20.33
CA SER A 48 2.90 16.70 21.51
C SER A 48 2.03 17.77 22.18
N VAL A 49 0.96 17.34 22.82
CA VAL A 49 -0.02 18.23 23.49
C VAL A 49 0.60 19.07 24.62
N CYS A 50 1.64 18.55 25.28
CA CYS A 50 2.29 19.28 26.38
C CYS A 50 3.35 20.30 25.91
N GLY A 51 3.53 20.50 24.61
CA GLY A 51 4.52 21.44 24.08
C GLY A 51 5.98 21.06 24.38
N GLY A 52 6.30 19.75 24.42
CA GLY A 52 7.68 19.28 24.63
C GLY A 52 8.13 19.11 26.08
N ARG A 53 7.22 19.24 27.06
CA ARG A 53 7.54 19.18 28.51
C ARG A 53 7.58 17.79 29.11
N ALA A 54 7.59 16.73 28.31
CA ALA A 54 7.59 15.31 28.73
C ALA A 54 6.47 14.93 29.72
N MET A 55 5.30 15.61 29.64
CA MET A 55 4.17 15.37 30.55
C MET A 55 3.11 14.44 29.94
N CYS A 56 2.82 14.55 28.66
CA CYS A 56 1.73 13.81 28.00
C CYS A 56 2.16 12.43 27.50
N GLY A 57 3.45 12.23 27.16
CA GLY A 57 3.98 10.98 26.63
C GLY A 57 3.44 10.58 25.25
N ARG A 58 2.83 11.52 24.51
CA ARG A 58 2.29 11.24 23.16
C ARG A 58 3.35 11.30 22.07
N CYS A 59 4.48 11.96 22.34
CA CYS A 59 5.58 12.12 21.40
C CYS A 59 6.57 10.94 21.42
N GLN A 60 6.09 9.72 21.54
CA GLN A 60 6.93 8.55 21.58
C GLN A 60 7.50 8.25 20.19
N ILE A 61 8.75 7.79 20.16
CA ILE A 61 9.46 7.33 18.98
C ILE A 61 10.23 6.07 19.31
N GLU A 62 10.60 5.31 18.29
CA GLU A 62 11.48 4.16 18.37
C GLU A 62 12.63 4.33 17.38
N VAL A 63 13.82 3.84 17.72
CA VAL A 63 14.94 3.80 16.78
C VAL A 63 14.85 2.52 15.97
N SER A 64 14.78 2.65 14.65
CA SER A 64 14.93 1.49 13.76
C SER A 64 16.42 1.14 13.69
N GLU A 65 16.79 -0.03 14.20
CA GLU A 65 18.17 -0.49 14.24
C GLU A 65 18.56 -1.19 12.92
N GLY A 66 19.79 -1.01 12.48
CA GLY A 66 20.35 -1.70 11.32
C GLY A 66 21.05 -0.80 10.31
N GLU A 67 21.43 -1.39 9.17
CA GLU A 67 22.02 -0.69 8.04
C GLU A 67 20.97 -0.41 6.95
N PHE A 68 20.81 0.87 6.63
CA PHE A 68 19.82 1.36 5.65
C PHE A 68 20.56 1.91 4.43
N ALA A 69 20.93 1.02 3.51
CA ALA A 69 21.74 1.33 2.34
C ALA A 69 21.19 2.45 1.48
N LYS A 70 19.87 2.46 1.27
CA LYS A 70 19.17 3.49 0.48
C LYS A 70 19.44 4.90 0.98
N TYR A 71 19.60 5.06 2.29
CA TYR A 71 19.81 6.36 2.93
C TYR A 71 21.27 6.60 3.30
N GLY A 72 22.10 5.52 3.24
CA GLY A 72 23.48 5.53 3.74
C GLY A 72 23.55 5.83 5.23
N ILE A 73 22.65 5.21 6.01
CA ILE A 73 22.52 5.39 7.46
C ILE A 73 22.73 4.04 8.14
N THR A 74 23.65 4.01 9.13
CA THR A 74 23.73 2.95 10.13
C THR A 74 23.08 3.45 11.39
N SER A 75 21.92 2.90 11.73
CA SER A 75 21.06 3.38 12.82
C SER A 75 21.14 2.47 14.03
N LYS A 76 21.36 3.08 15.21
CA LYS A 76 21.47 2.39 16.50
C LYS A 76 20.87 3.25 17.61
N PRO A 77 20.39 2.68 18.73
CA PRO A 77 19.87 3.45 19.87
C PRO A 77 20.87 4.47 20.43
N GLU A 78 22.18 4.17 20.36
CA GLU A 78 23.26 5.05 20.81
C GLU A 78 23.41 6.31 19.93
N ASN A 79 22.77 6.36 18.76
CA ASN A 79 22.72 7.53 17.91
C ASN A 79 21.76 8.62 18.45
N LEU A 80 21.03 8.32 19.55
CA LEU A 80 20.32 9.29 20.38
C LEU A 80 21.04 9.52 21.73
N THR A 81 20.80 10.69 22.31
CA THR A 81 21.24 10.95 23.71
C THR A 81 20.62 9.93 24.68
N GLN A 82 21.32 9.62 25.76
CA GLN A 82 20.75 8.83 26.84
C GLN A 82 19.51 9.52 27.43
N ARG A 83 18.62 8.73 28.07
CA ARG A 83 17.44 9.29 28.76
C ARG A 83 17.92 10.28 29.83
N ASN A 84 17.40 11.49 29.79
CA ASN A 84 17.62 12.48 30.83
C ASN A 84 16.72 12.20 32.05
N ASP A 85 16.94 12.92 33.15
CA ASP A 85 16.15 12.73 34.39
C ASP A 85 14.65 12.92 34.19
N THR A 86 14.25 13.82 33.30
CA THR A 86 12.83 14.09 33.01
C THR A 86 12.20 12.94 32.25
N GLU A 87 12.87 12.40 31.25
CA GLU A 87 12.41 11.23 30.48
C GLU A 87 12.41 9.97 31.36
N SER A 88 13.43 9.80 32.20
CA SER A 88 13.54 8.67 33.15
C SER A 88 12.40 8.68 34.15
N ARG A 89 12.11 9.83 34.80
CA ARG A 89 10.97 9.96 35.71
C ARG A 89 9.63 9.67 35.03
N TYR A 90 9.48 10.09 33.78
CA TYR A 90 8.28 9.77 33.01
C TYR A 90 8.19 8.27 32.75
N ALA A 91 9.29 7.64 32.30
CA ALA A 91 9.35 6.22 31.98
C ALA A 91 9.00 5.35 33.20
N ASP A 92 9.56 5.66 34.37
CA ASP A 92 9.28 4.93 35.62
C ASP A 92 7.82 5.09 36.07
N LYS A 93 7.30 6.32 36.02
CA LYS A 93 5.93 6.63 36.47
C LYS A 93 4.85 6.06 35.56
N ARG A 94 5.08 6.00 34.24
CA ARG A 94 4.12 5.62 33.21
C ARG A 94 4.40 4.27 32.57
N LYS A 95 5.43 3.55 33.03
CA LYS A 95 5.86 2.25 32.49
C LYS A 95 6.11 2.31 30.98
N LEU A 96 6.84 3.33 30.53
CA LEU A 96 7.22 3.47 29.12
C LEU A 96 8.06 2.26 28.71
N ASP A 97 7.72 1.64 27.56
CA ASP A 97 8.52 0.56 27.00
C ASP A 97 9.99 0.97 26.88
N PHE A 98 10.90 0.02 27.13
CA PHE A 98 12.34 0.30 27.14
C PHE A 98 12.89 0.74 25.77
N LYS A 99 12.26 0.30 24.67
CA LYS A 99 12.62 0.71 23.30
C LYS A 99 12.07 2.09 22.93
N ARG A 100 11.04 2.55 23.62
CA ARG A 100 10.39 3.84 23.33
C ARG A 100 11.16 5.00 23.94
N ARG A 101 11.27 6.09 23.21
CA ARG A 101 11.89 7.34 23.66
C ARG A 101 10.89 8.49 23.51
N LEU A 102 11.04 9.54 24.30
CA LEU A 102 10.26 10.77 24.14
C LEU A 102 11.01 11.71 23.18
N SER A 103 10.49 11.90 21.97
CA SER A 103 11.10 12.77 20.94
C SER A 103 11.35 14.19 21.41
N CYS A 104 10.57 14.69 22.36
CA CYS A 104 10.75 16.00 22.96
C CYS A 104 11.94 16.11 23.94
N GLN A 105 12.55 15.00 24.31
CA GLN A 105 13.72 14.95 25.24
C GLN A 105 14.98 14.41 24.56
N ALA A 106 14.80 13.49 23.60
CA ALA A 106 15.91 12.86 22.88
C ALA A 106 16.51 13.83 21.84
N LYS A 107 17.84 13.84 21.71
CA LYS A 107 18.61 14.56 20.69
C LYS A 107 19.41 13.60 19.84
N ILE A 108 19.66 13.95 18.59
CA ILE A 108 20.38 13.14 17.62
C ILE A 108 21.88 13.37 17.76
N LEU A 109 22.64 12.27 17.88
CA LEU A 109 24.10 12.28 18.03
C LEU A 109 24.84 11.78 16.79
N ASN A 110 24.15 11.01 15.94
CA ASN A 110 24.68 10.49 14.67
C ASN A 110 23.54 10.24 13.68
N ASP A 111 23.87 9.87 12.44
CA ASP A 111 22.89 9.51 11.41
C ASP A 111 21.93 8.44 11.93
N ILE A 112 20.59 8.60 11.71
CA ILE A 112 19.60 7.77 12.40
C ILE A 112 18.31 7.59 11.60
N VAL A 113 17.68 6.43 11.75
CA VAL A 113 16.32 6.14 11.30
C VAL A 113 15.39 6.06 12.51
N ILE A 114 14.34 6.86 12.49
CA ILE A 114 13.37 6.99 13.59
C ILE A 114 12.00 6.54 13.11
N ASP A 115 11.41 5.61 13.84
CA ASP A 115 10.02 5.21 13.66
C ASP A 115 9.10 6.04 14.55
N VAL A 116 8.03 6.59 13.97
CA VAL A 116 6.96 7.31 14.70
C VAL A 116 5.74 6.40 14.77
N PRO A 117 5.49 5.77 15.91
CA PRO A 117 4.39 4.83 16.06
C PRO A 117 3.02 5.48 15.80
N PRO A 118 2.02 4.71 15.34
CA PRO A 118 0.68 5.23 15.05
C PRO A 118 0.04 5.98 16.23
N GLU A 119 0.31 5.56 17.46
CA GLU A 119 -0.21 6.20 18.69
C GLU A 119 0.38 7.59 18.94
N SER A 120 1.51 7.88 18.31
CA SER A 120 2.23 9.15 18.43
C SER A 120 1.95 10.10 17.27
N GLN A 121 1.10 9.73 16.30
CA GLN A 121 0.69 10.58 15.20
C GLN A 121 -0.61 11.33 15.54
N VAL A 122 -0.68 12.62 15.22
CA VAL A 122 -1.89 13.45 15.42
C VAL A 122 -2.97 13.07 14.41
N HIS A 123 -2.57 12.85 13.16
CA HIS A 123 -3.46 12.55 12.05
C HIS A 123 -3.40 11.07 11.73
N ARG A 124 -4.40 10.32 12.21
CA ARG A 124 -4.54 8.92 11.79
C ARG A 124 -4.87 8.87 10.31
N GLN A 125 -4.11 8.08 9.57
CA GLN A 125 -4.34 7.90 8.14
C GLN A 125 -5.70 7.24 7.92
N VAL A 126 -6.45 7.77 6.95
CA VAL A 126 -7.69 7.14 6.48
C VAL A 126 -7.30 6.16 5.39
N ILE A 127 -7.32 4.87 5.70
CA ILE A 127 -7.09 3.82 4.70
C ILE A 127 -8.41 3.60 3.98
N ARG A 128 -8.47 4.06 2.73
CA ARG A 128 -9.66 4.02 1.88
C ARG A 128 -9.60 2.81 0.94
N LYS A 129 -9.37 1.63 1.49
CA LYS A 129 -9.49 0.37 0.74
C LYS A 129 -10.87 -0.23 0.98
N ALA A 130 -11.91 0.40 0.44
CA ALA A 130 -13.25 -0.18 0.44
C ALA A 130 -13.29 -1.39 -0.50
N LEU A 131 -13.94 -2.45 -0.06
CA LEU A 131 -14.20 -3.62 -0.89
C LEU A 131 -15.57 -3.46 -1.56
N ASP A 132 -15.63 -3.77 -2.86
CA ASP A 132 -16.89 -3.87 -3.58
C ASP A 132 -17.46 -5.27 -3.35
N ASP A 133 -18.68 -5.37 -2.80
CA ASP A 133 -19.36 -6.64 -2.54
C ASP A 133 -19.94 -7.19 -3.84
N ARG A 134 -19.06 -7.77 -4.68
CA ARG A 134 -19.47 -8.46 -5.90
C ARG A 134 -20.20 -9.74 -5.55
N GLU A 135 -21.25 -10.02 -6.33
CA GLU A 135 -21.93 -11.31 -6.24
C GLU A 135 -20.98 -12.45 -6.56
N VAL A 136 -20.89 -13.41 -5.65
CA VAL A 136 -20.12 -14.63 -5.81
C VAL A 136 -21.02 -15.83 -5.48
N LYS A 137 -20.90 -16.89 -6.26
CA LYS A 137 -21.48 -18.17 -5.85
C LYS A 137 -20.70 -18.68 -4.65
N ILE A 138 -21.34 -18.67 -3.48
CA ILE A 138 -20.74 -19.10 -2.23
C ILE A 138 -20.57 -20.62 -2.27
N ASP A 139 -19.32 -21.05 -2.11
CA ASP A 139 -18.90 -22.44 -2.07
C ASP A 139 -17.67 -22.53 -1.14
N PRO A 140 -17.87 -22.27 0.15
CA PRO A 140 -16.76 -22.05 1.07
C PRO A 140 -16.05 -23.38 1.35
N ILE A 141 -14.74 -23.29 1.62
CA ILE A 141 -13.92 -24.46 1.96
C ILE A 141 -14.30 -25.04 3.32
N ILE A 142 -14.95 -24.26 4.20
CA ILE A 142 -15.39 -24.68 5.54
C ILE A 142 -16.90 -24.66 5.59
N ASN A 143 -17.48 -25.80 5.95
CA ASN A 143 -18.91 -25.96 6.17
C ASN A 143 -19.20 -26.36 7.61
N LEU A 144 -20.30 -25.86 8.17
CA LEU A 144 -20.77 -26.22 9.50
C LEU A 144 -21.79 -27.35 9.40
N TYR A 145 -21.66 -28.35 10.28
CA TYR A 145 -22.58 -29.46 10.38
C TYR A 145 -23.03 -29.60 11.82
N PHE A 146 -24.33 -29.45 12.08
CA PHE A 146 -24.92 -29.73 13.39
C PHE A 146 -25.23 -31.21 13.48
N LEU A 147 -24.84 -31.85 14.59
CA LEU A 147 -24.95 -33.27 14.82
C LEU A 147 -25.55 -33.58 16.18
N GLU A 148 -26.39 -34.61 16.23
CA GLU A 148 -26.80 -35.24 17.44
C GLU A 148 -26.06 -36.58 17.57
N VAL A 149 -25.08 -36.65 18.44
CA VAL A 149 -24.19 -37.81 18.61
C VAL A 149 -24.74 -38.68 19.70
N ARG A 150 -24.89 -39.97 19.43
CA ARG A 150 -25.40 -40.92 20.44
C ARG A 150 -24.49 -40.99 21.67
N GLU A 151 -25.10 -41.22 22.83
CA GLU A 151 -24.36 -41.41 24.07
C GLU A 151 -23.61 -42.74 24.07
N PRO A 152 -22.46 -42.82 24.76
CA PRO A 152 -21.76 -44.10 24.93
C PRO A 152 -22.57 -44.98 25.88
N ASP A 153 -22.62 -46.26 25.58
CA ASP A 153 -23.15 -47.27 26.48
C ASP A 153 -22.19 -48.46 26.66
N MET A 154 -22.54 -49.35 27.61
CA MET A 154 -21.69 -50.49 27.95
C MET A 154 -21.62 -51.56 26.83
N HIS A 155 -22.54 -51.55 25.88
CA HIS A 155 -22.64 -52.53 24.78
C HIS A 155 -21.98 -52.02 23.53
N ASP A 156 -21.71 -50.72 23.44
CA ASP A 156 -20.99 -50.10 22.33
C ASP A 156 -19.88 -49.16 22.83
N PRO A 157 -18.65 -49.68 22.98
CA PRO A 157 -17.52 -48.97 23.53
C PRO A 157 -16.81 -48.07 22.48
N SER A 158 -17.45 -47.78 21.32
CA SER A 158 -16.85 -46.95 20.29
C SER A 158 -16.45 -45.57 20.82
N GLY A 159 -15.34 -45.02 20.31
CA GLY A 159 -14.82 -43.71 20.74
C GLY A 159 -15.73 -42.57 20.35
N ASP A 160 -15.64 -41.45 21.09
CA ASP A 160 -16.43 -40.25 20.84
C ASP A 160 -16.27 -39.72 19.38
N PHE A 161 -15.06 -39.83 18.81
CA PHE A 161 -14.80 -39.39 17.43
C PHE A 161 -15.47 -40.35 16.43
N GLN A 162 -15.46 -41.67 16.69
CA GLN A 162 -16.11 -42.64 15.82
C GLN A 162 -17.62 -42.40 15.78
N ARG A 163 -18.28 -42.21 16.94
CA ARG A 163 -19.71 -41.90 17.02
C ARG A 163 -20.08 -40.57 16.36
N LEU A 164 -19.16 -39.58 16.39
CA LEU A 164 -19.33 -38.33 15.67
C LEU A 164 -19.34 -38.58 14.15
N LEU A 165 -18.42 -39.40 13.63
CA LEU A 165 -18.38 -39.72 12.21
C LEU A 165 -19.62 -40.51 11.76
N GLU A 166 -20.10 -41.45 12.56
CA GLU A 166 -21.35 -42.17 12.32
C GLU A 166 -22.56 -41.21 12.27
N ALA A 167 -22.65 -40.25 13.21
CA ALA A 167 -23.70 -39.24 13.20
C ALA A 167 -23.63 -38.32 11.95
N LEU A 168 -22.43 -38.02 11.50
CA LEU A 168 -22.22 -37.23 10.27
C LEU A 168 -22.69 -38.01 9.02
N GLU A 169 -22.36 -39.29 8.94
CA GLU A 169 -22.79 -40.17 7.85
C GLU A 169 -24.30 -40.31 7.81
N GLU A 170 -24.93 -40.62 8.95
CA GLU A 170 -26.36 -40.85 9.04
C GLU A 170 -27.21 -39.59 8.83
N GLN A 171 -26.80 -38.46 9.40
CA GLN A 171 -27.63 -37.24 9.41
C GLN A 171 -27.41 -36.34 8.19
N TRP A 172 -26.24 -36.44 7.54
CA TRP A 172 -25.87 -35.59 6.40
C TRP A 172 -25.57 -36.34 5.12
N ASN A 173 -25.77 -37.69 5.11
CA ASN A 173 -25.53 -38.57 3.95
C ASN A 173 -24.12 -38.45 3.37
N PHE A 174 -23.11 -38.45 4.23
CA PHE A 174 -21.71 -38.51 3.79
C PHE A 174 -21.38 -39.94 3.31
N ASP A 175 -20.99 -40.09 2.04
CA ASP A 175 -20.74 -41.37 1.41
C ASP A 175 -19.51 -42.10 1.96
N ASN A 176 -18.54 -41.38 2.57
CA ASN A 176 -17.31 -41.98 3.08
C ASN A 176 -16.67 -41.12 4.18
N THR A 177 -17.01 -41.39 5.42
CA THR A 177 -16.45 -40.72 6.60
C THR A 177 -15.05 -41.24 6.98
N ASN A 178 -14.59 -42.38 6.41
CA ASN A 178 -13.28 -42.99 6.73
C ASN A 178 -12.09 -42.08 6.37
N ASN A 179 -12.26 -41.15 5.42
CA ASN A 179 -11.23 -40.21 5.02
C ASN A 179 -11.27 -38.91 5.86
N ILE A 180 -12.23 -38.78 6.78
CA ILE A 180 -12.34 -37.59 7.63
C ILE A 180 -11.40 -37.72 8.81
N THR A 181 -10.58 -36.74 8.98
CA THR A 181 -9.64 -36.58 10.09
C THR A 181 -9.98 -35.35 10.92
N ALA A 182 -9.40 -35.23 12.10
CA ALA A 182 -9.55 -34.03 12.91
C ALA A 182 -8.19 -33.48 13.36
N ASP A 183 -8.13 -32.19 13.61
CA ASP A 183 -6.97 -31.56 14.23
C ASP A 183 -6.80 -32.06 15.68
N LEU A 184 -5.56 -32.09 16.16
CA LEU A 184 -5.24 -32.61 17.49
C LEU A 184 -6.07 -31.90 18.59
N PHE A 185 -6.23 -30.61 18.52
CA PHE A 185 -6.98 -29.89 19.54
C PHE A 185 -8.49 -30.20 19.54
N VAL A 186 -9.05 -30.66 18.40
CA VAL A 186 -10.42 -31.18 18.33
C VAL A 186 -10.53 -32.46 19.16
N HIS A 187 -9.58 -33.40 18.98
CA HIS A 187 -9.52 -34.61 19.81
C HIS A 187 -9.35 -34.27 21.31
N GLN A 188 -8.57 -33.27 21.64
CA GLN A 188 -8.35 -32.84 23.03
C GLN A 188 -9.62 -32.27 23.72
N LYS A 189 -10.56 -31.73 22.94
CA LYS A 189 -11.77 -31.09 23.48
C LYS A 189 -13.06 -31.86 23.23
N ILE A 190 -13.09 -32.82 22.34
CA ILE A 190 -14.32 -33.51 21.88
C ILE A 190 -15.16 -34.06 23.05
N GLN A 191 -14.54 -34.76 24.01
CA GLN A 191 -15.25 -35.32 25.15
C GLN A 191 -15.99 -34.24 25.96
N ARG A 192 -15.33 -33.15 26.24
CA ARG A 192 -15.90 -32.05 27.00
C ARG A 192 -17.01 -31.31 26.24
N VAL A 193 -16.82 -31.14 24.93
CA VAL A 193 -17.79 -30.47 24.06
C VAL A 193 -19.07 -31.31 23.91
N LEU A 194 -18.97 -32.60 23.69
CA LEU A 194 -20.11 -33.51 23.59
C LEU A 194 -20.96 -33.47 24.89
N ARG A 195 -20.31 -33.58 26.04
CA ARG A 195 -21.04 -33.57 27.34
C ARG A 195 -21.63 -32.20 27.65
N LYS A 196 -20.92 -31.12 27.36
CA LYS A 196 -21.44 -29.73 27.54
C LYS A 196 -22.62 -29.44 26.59
N GLY A 197 -22.63 -30.01 25.41
CA GLY A 197 -23.67 -29.86 24.41
C GLY A 197 -24.82 -30.85 24.56
N GLU A 198 -24.83 -31.67 25.63
CA GLU A 198 -25.81 -32.74 25.79
C GLU A 198 -25.95 -33.58 24.51
N TRP A 199 -24.78 -33.98 23.98
CA TRP A 199 -24.59 -34.73 22.75
C TRP A 199 -25.01 -34.03 21.44
N LYS A 200 -25.40 -32.76 21.51
CA LYS A 200 -25.71 -31.88 20.40
C LYS A 200 -24.52 -30.93 20.16
N ILE A 201 -23.95 -31.01 18.99
CA ILE A 201 -22.72 -30.29 18.67
C ILE A 201 -22.76 -29.71 17.25
N THR A 202 -21.89 -28.74 16.98
CA THR A 202 -21.60 -28.28 15.62
C THR A 202 -20.14 -28.50 15.35
N ILE A 203 -19.80 -29.08 14.19
CA ILE A 203 -18.44 -29.21 13.70
C ILE A 203 -18.18 -28.25 12.55
N ALA A 204 -16.93 -27.80 12.41
CA ALA A 204 -16.44 -27.14 11.21
C ALA A 204 -15.61 -28.14 10.39
N LEU A 205 -16.14 -28.54 9.24
CA LEU A 205 -15.49 -29.48 8.31
C LEU A 205 -14.88 -28.69 7.14
N ARG A 206 -13.56 -28.74 6.98
CA ARG A 206 -12.81 -28.07 5.93
C ARG A 206 -12.51 -29.03 4.79
N ALA A 207 -12.72 -28.60 3.56
CA ALA A 207 -12.52 -29.36 2.33
C ALA A 207 -13.21 -30.74 2.34
N GLY A 208 -14.27 -30.91 3.11
CA GLY A 208 -14.99 -32.20 3.24
C GLY A 208 -14.21 -33.34 3.92
N THR A 209 -12.99 -33.09 4.40
CA THR A 209 -12.09 -34.15 4.89
C THR A 209 -11.48 -33.86 6.27
N ARG A 210 -11.52 -32.63 6.77
CA ARG A 210 -10.83 -32.30 8.02
C ARG A 210 -11.69 -31.47 8.98
N ILE A 211 -11.97 -32.02 10.16
CA ILE A 211 -12.64 -31.30 11.24
C ILE A 211 -11.61 -30.40 11.91
N ILE A 212 -11.83 -29.10 11.79
CA ILE A 212 -10.89 -28.06 12.27
C ILE A 212 -11.38 -27.38 13.54
N ASP A 213 -12.66 -27.48 13.88
CA ASP A 213 -13.20 -27.02 15.16
C ASP A 213 -14.52 -27.71 15.51
N ILE A 214 -14.94 -27.61 16.79
CA ILE A 214 -16.16 -28.24 17.36
C ILE A 214 -16.71 -27.40 18.52
N TRP A 215 -18.02 -27.19 18.55
CA TRP A 215 -18.73 -26.43 19.59
C TRP A 215 -19.91 -27.19 20.15
N PRO A 216 -20.25 -26.97 21.44
CA PRO A 216 -21.49 -27.50 22.04
C PRO A 216 -22.70 -26.74 21.47
N GLY A 217 -23.76 -27.47 21.14
CA GLY A 217 -25.00 -26.93 20.59
C GLY A 217 -24.88 -26.44 19.15
N LEU A 218 -25.86 -25.64 18.73
CA LEU A 218 -25.93 -25.09 17.36
C LEU A 218 -25.06 -23.85 17.22
N LYS A 219 -24.06 -23.92 16.33
CA LYS A 219 -23.24 -22.80 15.87
C LYS A 219 -23.65 -22.45 14.45
N GLN A 220 -24.05 -21.21 14.18
CA GLN A 220 -24.56 -20.81 12.87
C GLN A 220 -23.58 -19.94 12.07
N GLN A 221 -22.60 -19.31 12.72
CA GLN A 221 -21.73 -18.33 12.07
C GLN A 221 -20.26 -18.63 12.34
N ILE A 222 -19.51 -18.60 11.28
CA ILE A 222 -18.05 -18.61 11.24
C ILE A 222 -17.57 -17.56 10.26
N TYR A 223 -16.36 -17.10 10.45
CA TYR A 223 -15.82 -15.99 9.70
C TYR A 223 -14.48 -16.33 9.06
N GLY A 224 -14.15 -15.58 8.03
CA GLY A 224 -12.84 -15.57 7.42
C GLY A 224 -12.32 -14.15 7.27
N ALA A 225 -11.02 -14.03 7.00
CA ALA A 225 -10.36 -12.77 6.75
C ALA A 225 -9.71 -12.76 5.35
N ALA A 226 -10.10 -11.82 4.49
CA ALA A 226 -9.38 -11.52 3.26
C ALA A 226 -8.36 -10.43 3.56
N VAL A 227 -7.07 -10.75 3.37
CA VAL A 227 -5.93 -9.92 3.77
C VAL A 227 -5.13 -9.53 2.54
N ASP A 228 -5.02 -8.23 2.28
CA ASP A 228 -4.20 -7.66 1.22
C ASP A 228 -3.03 -6.89 1.84
N VAL A 229 -1.82 -7.39 1.60
CA VAL A 229 -0.57 -6.84 2.15
C VAL A 229 0.21 -6.11 1.06
N GLY A 230 -0.05 -4.81 0.97
CA GLY A 230 0.76 -3.94 0.14
C GLY A 230 2.09 -3.58 0.81
N SER A 231 3.02 -3.02 0.04
CA SER A 231 4.30 -2.52 0.58
C SER A 231 4.11 -1.41 1.62
N THR A 232 3.07 -0.60 1.46
CA THR A 232 2.81 0.57 2.30
C THR A 232 1.67 0.35 3.30
N THR A 233 0.61 -0.35 2.90
CA THR A 233 -0.61 -0.52 3.69
C THR A 233 -1.07 -1.96 3.68
N ILE A 234 -1.60 -2.41 4.82
CA ILE A 234 -2.29 -3.69 4.96
C ILE A 234 -3.78 -3.41 5.08
N SER A 235 -4.62 -4.15 4.38
CA SER A 235 -6.07 -4.16 4.57
C SER A 235 -6.57 -5.55 4.93
N VAL A 236 -7.54 -5.59 5.83
CA VAL A 236 -8.22 -6.80 6.29
C VAL A 236 -9.72 -6.60 6.13
N HIS A 237 -10.37 -7.55 5.47
CA HIS A 237 -11.81 -7.59 5.31
C HIS A 237 -12.34 -8.85 5.96
N MET A 238 -13.10 -8.68 7.03
CA MET A 238 -13.73 -9.80 7.73
C MET A 238 -15.04 -10.16 7.06
N VAL A 239 -15.20 -11.43 6.71
CA VAL A 239 -16.29 -11.95 5.89
C VAL A 239 -17.01 -13.06 6.64
N ASP A 240 -18.33 -13.02 6.64
CA ASP A 240 -19.16 -14.14 7.07
C ASP A 240 -19.12 -15.21 5.98
N LEU A 241 -18.62 -16.40 6.31
CA LEU A 241 -18.39 -17.47 5.33
C LEU A 241 -19.69 -18.13 4.84
N HIS A 242 -20.81 -17.92 5.56
CA HIS A 242 -22.11 -18.46 5.17
C HIS A 242 -22.84 -17.52 4.20
N SER A 243 -22.90 -16.21 4.51
CA SER A 243 -23.60 -15.23 3.69
C SER A 243 -22.72 -14.60 2.61
N GLY A 244 -21.39 -14.68 2.73
CA GLY A 244 -20.43 -14.02 1.87
C GLY A 244 -20.30 -12.52 2.13
N THR A 245 -21.02 -11.97 3.10
CA THR A 245 -21.05 -10.53 3.37
C THR A 245 -19.79 -10.08 4.09
N THR A 246 -19.20 -8.98 3.64
CA THR A 246 -18.13 -8.29 4.37
C THR A 246 -18.74 -7.53 5.55
N ILE A 247 -18.45 -7.97 6.75
CA ILE A 247 -19.08 -7.46 8.00
C ILE A 247 -18.25 -6.37 8.67
N SER A 248 -16.94 -6.35 8.44
CA SER A 248 -16.04 -5.34 8.98
C SER A 248 -14.80 -5.23 8.11
N SER A 249 -14.17 -4.07 8.13
CA SER A 249 -12.86 -3.86 7.52
C SER A 249 -11.97 -3.05 8.46
N SER A 250 -10.70 -3.40 8.48
CA SER A 250 -9.66 -2.63 9.15
C SER A 250 -8.49 -2.42 8.18
N GLY A 251 -7.70 -1.41 8.43
CA GLY A 251 -6.52 -1.15 7.62
C GLY A 251 -5.49 -0.36 8.39
N GLY A 252 -4.22 -0.64 8.15
CA GLY A 252 -3.10 -0.02 8.82
C GLY A 252 -1.90 0.16 7.91
N MET A 253 -0.94 0.93 8.40
CA MET A 253 0.38 1.00 7.78
C MET A 253 1.06 -0.36 7.91
N ASN A 254 1.74 -0.77 6.85
CA ASN A 254 2.61 -1.95 6.93
C ASN A 254 3.79 -1.66 7.87
N PRO A 255 3.90 -2.35 9.01
CA PRO A 255 4.96 -2.06 9.99
C PRO A 255 6.38 -2.29 9.46
N GLN A 256 6.51 -2.97 8.32
CA GLN A 256 7.81 -3.17 7.66
C GLN A 256 8.39 -1.89 7.04
N ILE A 257 7.62 -0.80 6.94
CA ILE A 257 8.09 0.49 6.39
C ILE A 257 9.31 1.02 7.17
N ARG A 258 9.39 0.73 8.46
CA ARG A 258 10.52 1.11 9.30
C ARG A 258 11.86 0.50 8.85
N PHE A 259 11.82 -0.62 8.11
CA PHE A 259 13.00 -1.30 7.56
C PHE A 259 13.26 -0.91 6.10
N GLY A 260 12.25 -0.39 5.40
CA GLY A 260 12.33 0.07 4.02
C GLY A 260 10.97 0.46 3.47
N GLU A 261 10.89 1.62 2.80
CA GLU A 261 9.63 2.14 2.24
C GLU A 261 9.14 1.35 1.04
N ASP A 262 10.08 0.85 0.24
CA ASP A 262 9.80 0.05 -0.96
C ASP A 262 10.37 -1.37 -0.85
N LEU A 263 10.01 -2.21 -1.80
CA LEU A 263 10.38 -3.63 -1.83
C LEU A 263 11.90 -3.81 -1.86
N MET A 264 12.62 -3.08 -2.72
CA MET A 264 14.05 -3.21 -2.87
C MET A 264 14.83 -2.73 -1.65
N SER A 265 14.30 -1.73 -0.95
CA SER A 265 14.87 -1.28 0.34
C SER A 265 14.76 -2.37 1.40
N ARG A 266 13.67 -3.16 1.43
CA ARG A 266 13.50 -4.30 2.35
C ARG A 266 14.42 -5.46 2.01
N VAL A 267 14.52 -5.81 0.73
CA VAL A 267 15.49 -6.81 0.26
C VAL A 267 16.90 -6.38 0.64
N SER A 268 17.28 -5.12 0.38
CA SER A 268 18.59 -4.59 0.78
C SER A 268 18.80 -4.61 2.29
N TYR A 269 17.74 -4.37 3.09
CA TYR A 269 17.83 -4.48 4.54
C TYR A 269 18.20 -5.91 4.97
N VAL A 270 17.51 -6.92 4.42
CA VAL A 270 17.82 -8.34 4.69
C VAL A 270 19.27 -8.68 4.31
N MET A 271 19.70 -8.26 3.10
CA MET A 271 21.07 -8.51 2.64
C MET A 271 22.15 -7.92 3.56
N MET A 272 21.87 -6.81 4.24
CA MET A 272 22.85 -6.08 5.06
C MET A 272 22.75 -6.42 6.54
N ASN A 273 21.62 -6.96 6.98
CA ASN A 273 21.38 -7.23 8.40
C ASN A 273 21.06 -8.73 8.58
N PRO A 274 22.00 -9.53 9.06
CA PRO A 274 21.75 -10.95 9.35
C PRO A 274 20.55 -11.13 10.30
N GLY A 275 19.58 -11.96 9.93
CA GLY A 275 18.31 -12.13 10.64
C GLY A 275 17.25 -11.04 10.31
N GLY A 276 17.55 -10.15 9.38
CA GLY A 276 16.61 -9.08 8.96
C GLY A 276 15.30 -9.60 8.38
N GLU A 277 15.31 -10.80 7.78
CA GLU A 277 14.10 -11.49 7.32
C GLU A 277 13.18 -11.85 8.49
N GLU A 278 13.70 -12.27 9.62
CA GLU A 278 12.91 -12.59 10.83
C GLU A 278 12.24 -11.32 11.40
N ASP A 279 12.97 -10.21 11.46
CA ASP A 279 12.44 -8.92 11.93
C ASP A 279 11.27 -8.43 11.05
N LEU A 280 11.46 -8.50 9.73
CA LEU A 280 10.44 -8.12 8.75
C LEU A 280 9.23 -9.06 8.80
N SER A 281 9.46 -10.37 8.93
CA SER A 281 8.40 -11.38 9.06
C SER A 281 7.56 -11.15 10.30
N LYS A 282 8.20 -11.02 11.45
CA LYS A 282 7.52 -10.75 12.72
C LYS A 282 6.70 -9.45 12.66
N ALA A 283 7.24 -8.42 12.01
CA ALA A 283 6.53 -7.14 11.89
C ALA A 283 5.23 -7.28 11.09
N VAL A 284 5.25 -7.93 9.91
CA VAL A 284 4.05 -8.09 9.08
C VAL A 284 3.06 -9.06 9.71
N GLN A 285 3.52 -10.16 10.30
CA GLN A 285 2.69 -11.16 10.98
C GLN A 285 1.91 -10.53 12.15
N THR A 286 2.60 -9.76 13.00
CA THR A 286 1.97 -9.01 14.09
C THR A 286 0.97 -7.97 13.56
N GLY A 287 1.34 -7.21 12.52
CA GLY A 287 0.45 -6.22 11.93
C GLY A 287 -0.84 -6.83 11.35
N ILE A 288 -0.76 -8.00 10.73
CA ILE A 288 -1.94 -8.72 10.23
C ILE A 288 -2.81 -9.19 11.40
N GLU A 289 -2.21 -9.81 12.42
CA GLU A 289 -2.94 -10.30 13.59
C GLU A 289 -3.70 -9.17 14.29
N ASP A 290 -3.04 -8.02 14.51
CA ASP A 290 -3.63 -6.85 15.17
C ASP A 290 -4.82 -6.31 14.36
N LEU A 291 -4.69 -6.20 13.03
CA LEU A 291 -5.77 -5.72 12.17
C LEU A 291 -6.95 -6.70 12.10
N ILE A 292 -6.70 -8.01 12.09
CA ILE A 292 -7.78 -9.03 12.17
C ILE A 292 -8.53 -8.89 13.50
N LYS A 293 -7.82 -8.76 14.62
CA LYS A 293 -8.44 -8.58 15.95
C LYS A 293 -9.18 -7.25 16.05
N GLU A 294 -8.65 -6.19 15.44
CA GLU A 294 -9.35 -4.89 15.37
C GLU A 294 -10.65 -5.01 14.56
N ALA A 295 -10.62 -5.65 13.39
CA ALA A 295 -11.80 -5.87 12.56
C ALA A 295 -12.89 -6.66 13.31
N ALA A 296 -12.51 -7.72 14.03
CA ALA A 296 -13.39 -8.52 14.85
C ALA A 296 -14.02 -7.71 16.01
N LYS A 297 -13.19 -6.91 16.69
CA LYS A 297 -13.62 -6.03 17.79
C LYS A 297 -14.62 -4.97 17.34
N ASN A 298 -14.44 -4.39 16.15
CA ASN A 298 -15.34 -3.35 15.61
C ASN A 298 -16.79 -3.81 15.48
N VAL A 299 -17.02 -5.12 15.34
CA VAL A 299 -18.35 -5.75 15.22
C VAL A 299 -18.66 -6.69 16.36
N SER A 300 -17.90 -6.62 17.46
CA SER A 300 -18.09 -7.40 18.69
C SER A 300 -18.09 -8.92 18.45
N ILE A 301 -17.23 -9.39 17.55
CA ILE A 301 -17.02 -10.82 17.27
C ILE A 301 -15.73 -11.30 17.94
N GLU A 302 -15.79 -12.49 18.56
CA GLU A 302 -14.59 -13.14 19.07
C GLU A 302 -13.70 -13.59 17.91
N TYR A 303 -12.43 -13.16 17.90
CA TYR A 303 -11.47 -13.48 16.84
C TYR A 303 -11.23 -14.99 16.69
N THR A 304 -11.52 -15.80 17.71
CA THR A 304 -11.50 -17.26 17.68
C THR A 304 -12.56 -17.89 16.78
N ASN A 305 -13.54 -17.10 16.30
CA ASN A 305 -14.53 -17.55 15.31
C ASN A 305 -14.04 -17.35 13.85
N ILE A 306 -12.85 -16.82 13.65
CA ILE A 306 -12.21 -16.66 12.33
C ILE A 306 -11.42 -17.94 12.06
N LEU A 307 -11.85 -18.73 11.07
CA LEU A 307 -11.29 -20.05 10.80
C LEU A 307 -10.46 -20.14 9.52
N GLU A 308 -10.57 -19.15 8.64
CA GLU A 308 -9.83 -19.12 7.38
C GLU A 308 -9.29 -17.71 7.10
N ILE A 309 -8.07 -17.63 6.58
CA ILE A 309 -7.45 -16.39 6.10
C ILE A 309 -7.09 -16.61 4.63
N ALA A 310 -7.52 -15.74 3.73
CA ALA A 310 -7.02 -15.66 2.37
C ALA A 310 -6.06 -14.49 2.26
N PHE A 311 -4.82 -14.76 1.88
CA PHE A 311 -3.72 -13.79 1.84
C PHE A 311 -3.32 -13.49 0.40
N VAL A 312 -3.15 -12.19 0.10
CA VAL A 312 -2.54 -11.69 -1.14
C VAL A 312 -1.50 -10.64 -0.84
N GLY A 313 -0.52 -10.52 -1.71
CA GLY A 313 0.53 -9.53 -1.67
C GLY A 313 1.55 -9.74 -2.79
N ASN A 314 2.44 -8.76 -2.95
CA ASN A 314 3.52 -8.90 -3.90
C ASN A 314 4.52 -10.00 -3.47
N PRO A 315 5.44 -10.44 -4.36
CA PRO A 315 6.34 -11.55 -4.06
C PRO A 315 7.21 -11.37 -2.82
N VAL A 316 7.69 -10.15 -2.55
CA VAL A 316 8.50 -9.89 -1.36
C VAL A 316 7.65 -10.00 -0.09
N MET A 317 6.40 -9.50 -0.12
CA MET A 317 5.47 -9.65 1.01
C MET A 317 5.09 -11.10 1.25
N HIS A 318 4.92 -11.87 0.16
CA HIS A 318 4.68 -13.31 0.22
C HIS A 318 5.82 -14.05 0.94
N HIS A 319 7.08 -13.79 0.54
CA HIS A 319 8.25 -14.40 1.18
C HIS A 319 8.36 -14.01 2.66
N LEU A 320 8.26 -12.72 2.94
CA LEU A 320 8.41 -12.21 4.29
C LEU A 320 7.30 -12.67 5.25
N LEU A 321 6.05 -12.86 4.78
CA LEU A 321 5.00 -13.44 5.62
C LEU A 321 5.35 -14.87 6.04
N LEU A 322 5.94 -15.64 5.12
CA LEU A 322 6.30 -17.03 5.34
C LEU A 322 7.65 -17.22 6.04
N GLY A 323 8.37 -16.14 6.35
CA GLY A 323 9.71 -16.21 6.93
C GLY A 323 10.78 -16.68 5.94
N ILE A 324 10.54 -16.47 4.64
CA ILE A 324 11.47 -16.81 3.56
C ILE A 324 12.33 -15.59 3.22
N ASP A 325 13.64 -15.79 3.09
CA ASP A 325 14.58 -14.76 2.65
C ASP A 325 14.22 -14.28 1.23
N PRO A 326 13.93 -12.98 1.03
CA PRO A 326 13.55 -12.41 -0.26
C PRO A 326 14.76 -11.99 -1.12
N THR A 327 15.99 -12.28 -0.74
CA THR A 327 17.21 -11.76 -1.37
C THR A 327 17.28 -12.08 -2.86
N GLU A 328 16.88 -13.28 -3.28
CA GLU A 328 16.86 -13.70 -4.68
C GLU A 328 15.89 -12.88 -5.55
N LEU A 329 14.88 -12.26 -4.94
CA LEU A 329 13.98 -11.33 -5.64
C LEU A 329 14.63 -9.96 -5.93
N GLY A 330 15.77 -9.67 -5.32
CA GLY A 330 16.52 -8.43 -5.52
C GLY A 330 17.39 -8.38 -6.75
N GLY A 331 17.64 -9.50 -7.42
CA GLY A 331 18.51 -9.60 -8.58
C GLY A 331 17.98 -10.58 -9.63
N ALA A 332 18.33 -10.32 -10.90
CA ALA A 332 17.95 -11.24 -11.98
C ALA A 332 18.52 -12.65 -11.73
N PRO A 333 17.74 -13.71 -11.90
CA PRO A 333 16.44 -13.80 -12.61
C PRO A 333 15.19 -13.53 -11.76
N PHE A 334 15.30 -12.94 -10.55
CA PHE A 334 14.19 -12.61 -9.65
C PHE A 334 13.40 -13.85 -9.21
N ALA A 335 14.13 -14.88 -8.77
CA ALA A 335 13.58 -16.19 -8.49
C ALA A 335 12.70 -16.20 -7.23
N LEU A 336 11.50 -16.76 -7.34
CA LEU A 336 10.65 -17.10 -6.22
C LEU A 336 11.09 -18.41 -5.59
N SER A 337 10.94 -18.53 -4.28
CA SER A 337 11.02 -19.85 -3.60
C SER A 337 9.86 -20.76 -4.02
N SER A 338 8.66 -20.17 -4.18
CA SER A 338 7.48 -20.84 -4.74
C SER A 338 6.56 -19.79 -5.36
N ASP A 339 6.00 -20.11 -6.51
CA ASP A 339 4.93 -19.37 -7.19
C ASP A 339 3.55 -19.96 -6.94
N SER A 340 3.49 -21.15 -6.36
CA SER A 340 2.25 -21.87 -6.10
C SER A 340 1.49 -21.32 -4.90
N SER A 341 0.18 -21.58 -4.83
CA SER A 341 -0.58 -21.38 -3.61
C SER A 341 -0.02 -22.22 -2.45
N PHE A 342 -0.19 -21.73 -1.25
CA PHE A 342 0.22 -22.46 -0.04
C PHE A 342 -0.88 -22.48 1.01
N GLU A 343 -0.87 -23.51 1.85
CA GLU A 343 -1.73 -23.61 3.01
C GLU A 343 -0.91 -23.97 4.25
N CYS A 344 -1.19 -23.31 5.36
CA CYS A 344 -0.60 -23.60 6.65
C CYS A 344 -1.57 -23.28 7.79
N LEU A 345 -1.26 -23.71 9.01
CA LEU A 345 -1.91 -23.16 10.21
C LEU A 345 -1.51 -21.70 10.37
N SER A 346 -2.45 -20.84 10.73
CA SER A 346 -2.12 -19.43 10.97
C SER A 346 -1.07 -19.26 12.09
N SER A 347 -1.02 -20.17 13.05
CA SER A 347 -0.01 -20.21 14.11
C SER A 347 1.40 -20.53 13.61
N GLU A 348 1.57 -21.21 12.46
CA GLU A 348 2.90 -21.49 11.86
C GLU A 348 3.55 -20.21 11.33
N VAL A 349 2.73 -19.19 11.04
CA VAL A 349 3.20 -17.84 10.69
C VAL A 349 2.91 -16.82 11.82
N ASN A 350 2.91 -17.27 13.08
CA ASN A 350 2.72 -16.46 14.28
C ASN A 350 1.45 -15.61 14.32
N ILE A 351 0.41 -15.95 13.56
CA ILE A 351 -0.92 -15.33 13.60
C ILE A 351 -1.81 -16.18 14.50
N ASN A 352 -2.00 -15.74 15.75
CA ASN A 352 -2.66 -16.54 16.79
C ASN A 352 -4.14 -16.14 16.93
N LEU A 353 -5.01 -16.93 16.28
CA LEU A 353 -6.47 -16.79 16.33
C LEU A 353 -7.10 -18.04 16.97
N ASN A 354 -7.81 -18.85 16.20
CA ASN A 354 -8.26 -20.16 16.63
C ASN A 354 -7.17 -21.20 16.29
N PRO A 355 -6.92 -22.23 17.13
CA PRO A 355 -5.93 -23.26 16.81
C PRO A 355 -6.18 -23.98 15.48
N GLY A 356 -7.43 -24.00 14.99
CA GLY A 356 -7.80 -24.58 13.71
C GLY A 356 -7.77 -23.60 12.52
N THR A 357 -7.45 -22.32 12.74
CA THR A 357 -7.42 -21.34 11.65
C THR A 357 -6.37 -21.71 10.62
N ARG A 358 -6.79 -21.73 9.34
CA ARG A 358 -5.90 -21.94 8.19
C ARG A 358 -5.62 -20.62 7.48
N LEU A 359 -4.42 -20.50 6.96
CA LEU A 359 -4.02 -19.43 6.05
C LEU A 359 -3.80 -20.04 4.67
N TYR A 360 -4.54 -19.53 3.68
CA TYR A 360 -4.38 -19.81 2.27
C TYR A 360 -3.75 -18.61 1.59
N GLY A 361 -2.52 -18.76 1.11
CA GLY A 361 -1.87 -17.75 0.28
C GLY A 361 -2.15 -18.02 -1.19
N LEU A 362 -2.65 -17.03 -1.91
CA LEU A 362 -2.90 -17.14 -3.34
C LEU A 362 -1.57 -17.28 -4.12
N PRO A 363 -1.58 -17.92 -5.30
CA PRO A 363 -0.36 -18.13 -6.09
C PRO A 363 0.15 -16.79 -6.66
N CYS A 364 1.47 -16.67 -6.82
CA CYS A 364 2.12 -15.58 -7.53
C CYS A 364 2.16 -15.85 -9.04
N ILE A 365 2.19 -14.79 -9.86
CA ILE A 365 2.37 -14.93 -11.31
C ILE A 365 3.85 -15.13 -11.62
N ALA A 366 4.73 -14.31 -11.02
CA ALA A 366 6.18 -14.40 -11.21
C ALA A 366 6.92 -13.49 -10.22
N GLY A 367 8.26 -13.45 -10.28
CA GLY A 367 9.13 -12.79 -9.30
C GLY A 367 8.83 -11.33 -8.94
N HIS A 368 8.25 -10.54 -9.82
CA HIS A 368 7.82 -9.15 -9.52
C HIS A 368 6.30 -8.94 -9.65
N VAL A 369 5.56 -9.98 -10.04
CA VAL A 369 4.10 -9.91 -10.23
C VAL A 369 3.46 -10.92 -9.30
N GLY A 370 2.92 -10.45 -8.19
CA GLY A 370 2.53 -11.26 -7.06
C GLY A 370 1.12 -11.82 -7.08
N ALA A 371 0.74 -12.33 -5.91
CA ALA A 371 -0.59 -12.84 -5.64
C ALA A 371 -1.65 -11.72 -5.62
N ASP A 372 -1.27 -10.47 -5.35
CA ASP A 372 -2.10 -9.28 -5.48
C ASP A 372 -2.56 -9.05 -6.92
N ALA A 373 -1.63 -9.09 -7.89
CA ALA A 373 -1.94 -9.00 -9.32
C ALA A 373 -2.77 -10.20 -9.81
N ALA A 374 -2.45 -11.41 -9.35
CA ALA A 374 -3.25 -12.59 -9.62
C ALA A 374 -4.69 -12.45 -9.11
N ALA A 375 -4.85 -11.99 -7.87
CA ALA A 375 -6.14 -11.76 -7.24
C ALA A 375 -6.95 -10.64 -7.96
N ALA A 376 -6.29 -9.56 -8.36
CA ALA A 376 -6.92 -8.50 -9.17
C ALA A 376 -7.39 -9.05 -10.53
N THR A 377 -6.60 -9.94 -11.16
CA THR A 377 -7.00 -10.60 -12.40
C THR A 377 -8.21 -11.51 -12.19
N LEU A 378 -8.26 -12.25 -11.08
CA LEU A 378 -9.41 -13.09 -10.72
C LEU A 378 -10.68 -12.25 -10.47
N ALA A 379 -10.53 -11.09 -9.85
CA ALA A 379 -11.64 -10.22 -9.49
C ALA A 379 -12.23 -9.49 -10.71
N GLU A 380 -11.38 -9.01 -11.62
CA GLU A 380 -11.79 -8.21 -12.79
C GLU A 380 -12.06 -9.04 -14.03
N GLU A 381 -11.63 -10.29 -14.06
CA GLU A 381 -11.92 -11.32 -15.07
C GLU A 381 -11.62 -10.89 -16.53
N PRO A 382 -10.49 -10.24 -16.85
CA PRO A 382 -10.16 -9.84 -18.22
C PRO A 382 -10.10 -11.03 -19.17
N TYR A 383 -9.69 -12.19 -18.69
CA TYR A 383 -9.56 -13.46 -19.41
C TYR A 383 -10.92 -14.11 -19.82
N LYS A 384 -12.05 -13.53 -19.40
CA LYS A 384 -13.40 -14.00 -19.80
C LYS A 384 -13.99 -13.19 -20.94
N ASN A 385 -13.43 -12.02 -21.26
CA ASN A 385 -13.95 -11.09 -22.24
C ASN A 385 -13.33 -11.33 -23.63
N GLU A 386 -14.07 -11.09 -24.70
CA GLU A 386 -13.53 -11.09 -26.06
C GLU A 386 -12.71 -9.83 -26.36
N TYR A 387 -13.07 -8.71 -25.72
CA TYR A 387 -12.41 -7.42 -25.87
C TYR A 387 -11.20 -7.31 -24.90
N PHE A 388 -10.25 -6.45 -25.26
CA PHE A 388 -9.08 -6.20 -24.42
C PHE A 388 -9.41 -5.31 -23.22
N SER A 389 -9.09 -5.81 -22.06
CA SER A 389 -9.20 -5.10 -20.79
C SER A 389 -7.82 -4.88 -20.20
N LEU A 390 -7.56 -3.65 -19.73
CA LEU A 390 -6.35 -3.24 -19.06
C LEU A 390 -6.66 -2.96 -17.59
N ILE A 391 -6.01 -3.69 -16.69
CA ILE A 391 -6.02 -3.44 -15.25
C ILE A 391 -4.72 -2.75 -14.89
N ILE A 392 -4.80 -1.68 -14.13
CA ILE A 392 -3.65 -0.96 -13.60
C ILE A 392 -3.87 -0.82 -12.10
N ASP A 393 -3.13 -1.57 -11.30
CA ASP A 393 -3.06 -1.35 -9.85
C ASP A 393 -1.93 -0.38 -9.56
N VAL A 394 -2.31 0.84 -9.13
CA VAL A 394 -1.37 1.95 -8.96
C VAL A 394 -0.92 2.01 -7.50
N GLY A 395 0.31 1.64 -7.25
CA GLY A 395 0.99 1.72 -5.97
C GLY A 395 2.41 2.23 -6.09
N THR A 396 3.27 1.89 -5.15
CA THR A 396 4.73 2.12 -5.20
C THR A 396 5.36 1.39 -6.41
N ASN A 397 4.85 0.21 -6.74
CA ASN A 397 4.96 -0.40 -8.06
C ASN A 397 3.58 -0.38 -8.69
N ALA A 398 3.53 -0.36 -10.02
CA ALA A 398 2.28 -0.52 -10.73
C ALA A 398 2.24 -1.92 -11.34
N GLU A 399 1.28 -2.72 -10.91
CA GLU A 399 0.96 -4.01 -11.51
C GLU A 399 0.00 -3.78 -12.66
N ILE A 400 0.41 -4.22 -13.85
CA ILE A 400 -0.30 -3.97 -15.10
C ILE A 400 -0.67 -5.30 -15.73
N ILE A 401 -1.96 -5.52 -15.94
CA ILE A 401 -2.49 -6.73 -16.58
C ILE A 401 -3.26 -6.31 -17.82
N LEU A 402 -2.92 -6.88 -18.97
CA LEU A 402 -3.62 -6.67 -20.24
C LEU A 402 -4.04 -8.01 -20.80
N GLY A 403 -5.32 -8.19 -21.07
CA GLY A 403 -5.79 -9.46 -21.60
C GLY A 403 -7.20 -9.50 -22.15
N ASN A 404 -7.47 -10.63 -22.76
CA ASN A 404 -8.78 -11.07 -23.20
C ASN A 404 -8.89 -12.60 -23.03
N ASN A 405 -9.97 -13.22 -23.54
CA ASN A 405 -10.19 -14.67 -23.43
C ASN A 405 -9.18 -15.55 -24.20
N LYS A 406 -8.29 -14.96 -24.99
CA LYS A 406 -7.27 -15.70 -25.75
C LYS A 406 -5.89 -15.61 -25.10
N ARG A 407 -5.51 -14.47 -24.54
CA ARG A 407 -4.17 -14.22 -23.99
C ARG A 407 -4.22 -13.17 -22.91
N THR A 408 -3.42 -13.36 -21.87
CA THR A 408 -3.26 -12.38 -20.78
C THR A 408 -1.78 -12.18 -20.50
N LEU A 409 -1.36 -10.93 -20.47
CA LEU A 409 0.00 -10.51 -20.12
C LEU A 409 -0.02 -9.76 -18.79
N ALA A 410 1.05 -9.87 -18.03
CA ALA A 410 1.26 -9.10 -16.81
C ALA A 410 2.68 -8.52 -16.74
N ALA A 411 2.81 -7.33 -16.18
CA ALA A 411 4.09 -6.68 -15.91
C ALA A 411 4.01 -5.89 -14.61
N SER A 412 5.14 -5.72 -13.96
CA SER A 412 5.31 -4.75 -12.88
C SER A 412 6.20 -3.62 -13.36
N SER A 413 5.81 -2.38 -13.07
CA SER A 413 6.53 -1.18 -13.47
C SER A 413 6.93 -0.35 -12.25
N PRO A 414 8.20 0.09 -12.13
CA PRO A 414 8.69 0.80 -10.95
C PRO A 414 8.28 2.27 -10.99
N THR A 415 7.08 2.58 -10.51
CA THR A 415 6.53 3.95 -10.44
C THR A 415 7.13 4.77 -9.30
N GLY A 416 7.61 4.12 -8.26
CA GLY A 416 8.06 4.77 -7.04
C GLY A 416 6.91 5.37 -6.22
N PRO A 417 7.18 5.92 -5.04
CA PRO A 417 6.15 6.38 -4.11
C PRO A 417 5.62 7.80 -4.38
N ALA A 418 5.95 8.39 -5.54
CA ALA A 418 5.57 9.77 -5.88
C ALA A 418 4.06 9.97 -5.94
N PHE A 419 3.31 8.99 -6.45
CA PHE A 419 1.85 9.02 -6.50
C PHE A 419 1.21 8.98 -5.10
N GLU A 420 1.89 8.41 -4.12
CA GLU A 420 1.46 8.41 -2.71
C GLU A 420 1.87 9.68 -1.94
N GLY A 421 2.57 10.62 -2.61
CA GLY A 421 3.03 11.88 -2.04
C GLY A 421 4.38 11.84 -1.32
N ALA A 422 5.05 10.70 -1.23
CA ALA A 422 6.28 10.56 -0.44
C ALA A 422 7.47 11.36 -0.98
N GLN A 423 7.55 11.58 -2.29
CA GLN A 423 8.63 12.34 -2.94
C GLN A 423 8.23 13.78 -3.28
N ILE A 424 7.06 14.23 -2.86
CA ILE A 424 6.51 15.56 -3.16
C ILE A 424 6.77 16.49 -1.97
N THR A 425 7.18 17.74 -2.26
CA THR A 425 7.60 18.73 -1.24
C THR A 425 6.57 18.91 -0.13
N CYS A 426 5.29 19.12 -0.49
CA CYS A 426 4.17 19.21 0.45
C CYS A 426 3.27 17.97 0.38
N GLY A 427 3.80 16.85 -0.15
CA GLY A 427 3.07 15.61 -0.28
C GLY A 427 2.85 14.94 1.07
N GLN A 428 1.66 14.37 1.23
CA GLN A 428 1.32 13.53 2.37
C GLN A 428 0.32 12.46 1.94
N ARG A 429 0.12 11.47 2.78
CA ARG A 429 -0.93 10.47 2.57
C ARG A 429 -2.31 11.06 2.85
N ALA A 430 -3.36 10.39 2.36
CA ALA A 430 -4.74 10.80 2.58
C ALA A 430 -5.06 10.78 4.08
N ALA A 431 -5.22 11.97 4.67
CA ALA A 431 -5.55 12.19 6.08
C ALA A 431 -6.29 13.53 6.21
N PRO A 432 -7.01 13.79 7.31
CA PRO A 432 -7.63 15.08 7.55
C PRO A 432 -6.60 16.22 7.41
N GLY A 433 -6.98 17.29 6.68
CA GLY A 433 -6.09 18.39 6.34
C GLY A 433 -5.35 18.26 5.01
N ALA A 434 -5.36 17.09 4.36
CA ALA A 434 -4.79 16.92 3.02
C ALA A 434 -5.70 17.46 1.93
N ILE A 435 -5.14 18.23 0.99
CA ILE A 435 -5.84 18.61 -0.25
C ILE A 435 -5.98 17.34 -1.09
N GLU A 436 -7.21 16.95 -1.43
CA GLU A 436 -7.50 15.75 -2.21
C GLU A 436 -7.99 16.02 -3.64
N ARG A 437 -8.57 17.20 -3.87
CA ARG A 437 -9.05 17.64 -5.19
C ARG A 437 -8.67 19.09 -5.45
N VAL A 438 -8.37 19.42 -6.71
CA VAL A 438 -7.97 20.77 -7.13
C VAL A 438 -8.65 21.14 -8.44
N ARG A 439 -9.05 22.41 -8.56
CA ARG A 439 -9.47 23.06 -9.81
C ARG A 439 -8.78 24.42 -9.92
N VAL A 440 -8.37 24.78 -11.12
CA VAL A 440 -7.70 26.06 -11.40
C VAL A 440 -8.53 26.87 -12.39
N ASP A 441 -8.87 28.11 -12.04
CA ASP A 441 -9.52 29.01 -12.99
C ASP A 441 -8.57 29.38 -14.14
N LYS A 442 -8.97 29.15 -15.38
CA LYS A 442 -8.10 29.31 -16.55
C LYS A 442 -7.72 30.76 -16.85
N LYS A 443 -8.49 31.76 -16.34
CA LYS A 443 -8.23 33.19 -16.59
C LYS A 443 -7.44 33.82 -15.48
N THR A 444 -7.85 33.57 -14.24
CA THR A 444 -7.22 34.17 -13.06
C THR A 444 -6.07 33.33 -12.52
N LEU A 445 -5.99 32.05 -12.87
CA LEU A 445 -5.06 31.04 -12.35
C LEU A 445 -5.17 30.85 -10.83
N GLU A 446 -6.35 31.18 -10.24
CA GLU A 446 -6.64 30.97 -8.83
C GLU A 446 -7.09 29.52 -8.60
N PRO A 447 -6.54 28.83 -7.58
CA PRO A 447 -6.96 27.48 -7.22
C PRO A 447 -8.16 27.49 -6.28
N LYS A 448 -9.02 26.48 -6.39
CA LYS A 448 -9.94 26.03 -5.37
C LYS A 448 -9.73 24.53 -5.14
N PHE A 449 -9.99 24.04 -3.95
CA PHE A 449 -9.66 22.68 -3.58
C PHE A 449 -10.64 22.10 -2.56
N CYS A 450 -10.72 20.76 -2.52
CA CYS A 450 -11.37 20.03 -1.43
C CYS A 450 -10.27 19.50 -0.49
N VAL A 451 -10.56 19.56 0.80
CA VAL A 451 -9.65 19.11 1.87
C VAL A 451 -10.34 17.99 2.65
N ILE A 452 -9.63 16.90 2.91
CA ILE A 452 -10.17 15.80 3.69
C ILE A 452 -10.52 16.31 5.10
N GLY A 453 -11.78 16.09 5.50
CA GLY A 453 -12.33 16.55 6.78
C GLY A 453 -13.00 17.95 6.73
N ILE A 454 -13.10 18.54 5.53
CA ILE A 454 -13.85 19.79 5.28
C ILE A 454 -14.81 19.50 4.13
N ASP A 455 -16.09 19.80 4.32
CA ASP A 455 -17.10 19.61 3.28
C ASP A 455 -17.04 20.72 2.21
N GLY A 456 -17.09 20.30 0.94
CA GLY A 456 -17.22 21.18 -0.20
C GLY A 456 -15.91 21.75 -0.76
N TRP A 457 -16.06 22.66 -1.74
CA TRP A 457 -14.95 23.36 -2.39
C TRP A 457 -14.63 24.64 -1.66
N ILE A 458 -13.38 24.81 -1.29
CA ILE A 458 -12.88 26.01 -0.61
C ILE A 458 -11.82 26.71 -1.48
N ASP A 459 -11.70 28.01 -1.29
CA ASP A 459 -10.61 28.84 -1.80
C ASP A 459 -9.85 29.50 -0.64
N ASN A 460 -8.76 30.21 -0.93
CA ASN A 460 -7.96 30.83 0.11
C ASN A 460 -8.68 31.98 0.83
N LYS A 461 -9.70 32.60 0.21
CA LYS A 461 -10.51 33.67 0.84
C LYS A 461 -11.49 33.09 1.85
N SER A 462 -12.05 31.93 1.55
CA SER A 462 -12.96 31.21 2.45
C SER A 462 -12.23 30.76 3.72
N LEU A 463 -10.95 30.35 3.60
CA LEU A 463 -10.13 29.92 4.75
C LEU A 463 -9.86 31.03 5.77
N GLU A 464 -9.78 32.30 5.33
CA GLU A 464 -9.57 33.42 6.23
C GLU A 464 -10.83 33.75 7.10
N ASN A 465 -12.01 33.30 6.65
CA ASN A 465 -13.31 33.62 7.27
C ASN A 465 -13.93 32.46 8.07
N GLU A 466 -13.45 31.24 7.95
CA GLU A 466 -14.02 30.08 8.64
C GLU A 466 -13.21 29.69 9.87
N ASN A 467 -13.89 29.59 11.03
CA ASN A 467 -13.42 28.88 12.23
C ASN A 467 -13.32 27.37 11.98
N SER A 468 -12.71 26.94 10.88
CA SER A 468 -12.54 25.52 10.57
C SER A 468 -11.53 24.89 11.55
N LYS A 469 -11.92 23.83 12.23
CA LYS A 469 -11.06 23.07 13.14
C LYS A 469 -9.97 22.27 12.42
N VAL A 470 -10.01 22.22 11.09
CA VAL A 470 -9.09 21.42 10.26
C VAL A 470 -8.15 22.35 9.51
N GLU A 471 -6.88 22.26 9.81
CA GLU A 471 -5.81 23.00 9.15
C GLU A 471 -5.33 22.27 7.89
N ILE A 472 -5.03 23.02 6.80
CA ILE A 472 -4.39 22.44 5.61
C ILE A 472 -2.96 22.06 5.97
N THR A 473 -2.62 20.77 5.83
CA THR A 473 -1.32 20.20 6.22
C THR A 473 -0.45 19.81 5.03
N GLY A 474 -1.08 19.49 3.87
CA GLY A 474 -0.38 19.08 2.66
C GLY A 474 -1.33 18.70 1.54
N ILE A 475 -0.84 17.89 0.58
CA ILE A 475 -1.59 17.42 -0.58
C ILE A 475 -1.41 15.90 -0.72
N CYS A 476 -2.50 15.16 -0.88
CA CYS A 476 -2.44 13.71 -1.08
C CYS A 476 -2.35 13.34 -2.57
N GLY A 477 -2.13 12.07 -2.85
CA GLY A 477 -1.87 11.56 -4.21
C GLY A 477 -2.91 11.97 -5.25
N SER A 478 -4.21 11.85 -4.95
CA SER A 478 -5.27 12.30 -5.87
C SER A 478 -5.21 13.80 -6.15
N GLY A 479 -4.96 14.61 -5.11
CA GLY A 479 -4.76 16.05 -5.25
C GLY A 479 -3.55 16.41 -6.11
N ILE A 480 -2.44 15.65 -5.99
CA ILE A 480 -1.23 15.83 -6.81
C ILE A 480 -1.54 15.59 -8.29
N ILE A 481 -2.27 14.52 -8.63
CA ILE A 481 -2.66 14.23 -10.01
C ILE A 481 -3.59 15.32 -10.55
N GLU A 482 -4.58 15.74 -9.77
CA GLU A 482 -5.50 16.79 -10.19
C GLU A 482 -4.81 18.14 -10.37
N VAL A 483 -3.94 18.56 -9.44
CA VAL A 483 -3.26 19.84 -9.56
C VAL A 483 -2.35 19.91 -10.79
N LEU A 484 -1.58 18.85 -11.07
CA LEU A 484 -0.73 18.82 -12.26
C LEU A 484 -1.55 18.80 -13.56
N GLY A 485 -2.65 18.05 -13.59
CA GLY A 485 -3.59 18.06 -14.69
C GLY A 485 -4.22 19.45 -14.92
N GLU A 486 -4.65 20.13 -13.87
CA GLU A 486 -5.19 21.49 -13.95
C GLU A 486 -4.13 22.53 -14.32
N MET A 487 -2.91 22.44 -13.79
CA MET A 487 -1.78 23.29 -14.20
C MET A 487 -1.46 23.12 -15.68
N PHE A 488 -1.53 21.89 -16.21
CA PHE A 488 -1.34 21.64 -17.63
C PHE A 488 -2.50 22.21 -18.46
N LEU A 489 -3.75 21.96 -18.08
CA LEU A 489 -4.94 22.43 -18.79
C LEU A 489 -5.12 23.96 -18.75
N SER A 490 -4.57 24.64 -17.74
CA SER A 490 -4.57 26.13 -17.62
C SER A 490 -3.35 26.80 -18.24
N GLY A 491 -2.38 26.02 -18.76
CA GLY A 491 -1.14 26.53 -19.38
C GLY A 491 -0.07 27.00 -18.37
N ILE A 492 -0.29 26.77 -17.07
CA ILE A 492 0.75 26.97 -16.04
C ILE A 492 1.90 26.00 -16.26
N LEU A 493 1.59 24.77 -16.72
CA LEU A 493 2.55 23.73 -17.03
C LEU A 493 2.60 23.46 -18.53
N SER A 494 3.80 23.42 -19.12
CA SER A 494 3.99 23.02 -20.52
C SER A 494 3.90 21.51 -20.68
N SER A 495 3.80 21.03 -21.93
CA SER A 495 3.87 19.59 -22.24
C SER A 495 5.18 18.94 -21.78
N ASP A 496 6.28 19.67 -21.78
CA ASP A 496 7.57 19.20 -21.28
C ASP A 496 7.67 19.20 -19.75
N GLY A 497 6.60 19.59 -19.05
CA GLY A 497 6.55 19.65 -17.60
C GLY A 497 7.29 20.86 -17.00
N ILE A 498 7.40 21.95 -17.72
CA ILE A 498 8.05 23.20 -17.24
C ILE A 498 6.98 24.17 -16.76
N ILE A 499 7.13 24.68 -15.54
CA ILE A 499 6.24 25.73 -14.98
C ILE A 499 6.56 27.04 -15.69
N ASN A 500 5.54 27.64 -16.30
CA ASN A 500 5.67 28.87 -17.10
C ASN A 500 5.81 30.10 -16.22
N GLY A 501 7.04 30.58 -16.05
CA GLY A 501 7.35 31.77 -15.25
C GLY A 501 6.80 33.08 -15.79
N ASP A 502 6.48 33.18 -17.10
CA ASP A 502 5.91 34.42 -17.67
C ASP A 502 4.52 34.73 -17.10
N LEU A 503 3.81 33.71 -16.64
CA LEU A 503 2.49 33.83 -16.00
C LEU A 503 2.55 34.45 -14.59
N SER A 504 3.74 34.61 -14.00
CA SER A 504 3.92 35.31 -12.73
C SER A 504 3.47 36.80 -12.80
N LYS A 505 3.40 37.35 -14.02
CA LYS A 505 2.85 38.69 -14.28
C LYS A 505 1.33 38.72 -14.19
N ILE A 506 0.66 37.60 -14.33
CA ILE A 506 -0.81 37.46 -14.29
C ILE A 506 -1.25 37.08 -12.87
N ASN A 507 -0.51 36.17 -12.22
CA ASN A 507 -0.85 35.70 -10.89
C ASN A 507 0.42 35.51 -10.04
N ASN A 508 0.42 36.11 -8.86
CA ASN A 508 1.55 36.06 -7.92
C ASN A 508 1.78 34.70 -7.26
N ARG A 509 0.86 33.72 -7.45
CA ARG A 509 1.04 32.35 -6.99
C ARG A 509 2.11 31.60 -7.78
N ILE A 510 2.48 32.12 -8.96
CA ILE A 510 3.60 31.58 -9.73
C ILE A 510 4.84 32.34 -9.29
N GLU A 511 5.61 31.71 -8.43
CA GLU A 511 6.75 32.29 -7.74
C GLU A 511 8.08 31.76 -8.29
N LYS A 512 9.08 32.65 -8.35
CA LYS A 512 10.44 32.22 -8.73
C LYS A 512 11.06 31.40 -7.60
N ASN A 513 11.53 30.22 -7.92
CA ASN A 513 12.19 29.29 -6.99
C ASN A 513 13.58 28.92 -7.55
N GLY A 514 14.60 29.65 -7.13
CA GLY A 514 15.95 29.50 -7.64
C GLY A 514 16.03 29.80 -9.14
N ARG A 515 16.34 28.77 -9.95
CA ARG A 515 16.38 28.82 -11.43
C ARG A 515 15.06 28.43 -12.10
N THR A 516 14.09 27.98 -11.33
CA THR A 516 12.80 27.47 -11.78
C THR A 516 11.66 28.29 -11.20
N TYR A 517 10.43 27.83 -11.41
CA TYR A 517 9.24 28.42 -10.82
C TYR A 517 8.46 27.34 -10.04
N SER A 518 7.59 27.79 -9.15
CA SER A 518 6.67 26.97 -8.37
C SER A 518 5.26 27.60 -8.40
N TYR A 519 4.24 26.79 -8.13
CA TYR A 519 2.86 27.22 -8.06
C TYR A 519 2.32 27.01 -6.65
N ARG A 520 1.84 28.09 -6.00
CA ARG A 520 1.34 28.10 -4.62
C ARG A 520 -0.16 27.85 -4.59
N LEU A 521 -0.58 26.74 -3.98
CA LEU A 521 -2.00 26.41 -3.76
C LEU A 521 -2.56 27.14 -2.54
N SER A 522 -1.88 27.07 -1.42
CA SER A 522 -2.24 27.72 -0.16
C SER A 522 -0.97 28.28 0.50
N GLU A 523 -1.10 28.91 1.66
CA GLU A 523 0.08 29.39 2.41
C GLU A 523 1.11 28.29 2.68
N LYS A 524 0.63 27.05 2.93
CA LYS A 524 1.47 25.91 3.31
C LYS A 524 1.77 24.94 2.18
N VAL A 525 1.00 24.97 1.10
CA VAL A 525 1.12 23.98 0.01
C VAL A 525 1.60 24.66 -1.27
N ILE A 526 2.75 24.21 -1.73
CA ILE A 526 3.40 24.67 -2.96
C ILE A 526 3.79 23.48 -3.82
N ILE A 527 3.60 23.60 -5.12
CA ILE A 527 4.04 22.64 -6.13
C ILE A 527 5.31 23.18 -6.79
N THR A 528 6.40 22.45 -6.65
CA THR A 528 7.71 22.82 -7.18
C THR A 528 7.99 22.12 -8.52
N GLN A 529 9.01 22.59 -9.23
CA GLN A 529 9.46 21.93 -10.46
C GLN A 529 9.95 20.51 -10.21
N ASN A 530 10.50 20.23 -9.02
CA ASN A 530 10.94 18.88 -8.65
C ASN A 530 9.75 17.94 -8.43
N ASP A 531 8.65 18.45 -7.87
CA ASP A 531 7.42 17.67 -7.69
C ASP A 531 6.83 17.27 -9.05
N VAL A 532 6.80 18.22 -10.00
CA VAL A 532 6.40 17.90 -11.39
C VAL A 532 7.28 16.81 -11.98
N ARG A 533 8.60 16.89 -11.79
CA ARG A 533 9.54 15.90 -12.32
C ARG A 533 9.33 14.51 -11.69
N ALA A 534 9.07 14.44 -10.39
CA ALA A 534 8.79 13.18 -9.70
C ALA A 534 7.57 12.48 -10.30
N ILE A 535 6.48 13.23 -10.55
CA ILE A 535 5.28 12.67 -11.19
C ILE A 535 5.52 12.32 -12.66
N GLN A 536 6.32 13.09 -13.41
CA GLN A 536 6.68 12.75 -14.79
C GLN A 536 7.41 11.40 -14.86
N LEU A 537 8.33 11.13 -13.94
CA LEU A 537 9.07 9.86 -13.88
C LEU A 537 8.11 8.70 -13.54
N ALA A 538 7.28 8.88 -12.51
CA ALA A 538 6.32 7.86 -12.08
C ALA A 538 5.33 7.49 -13.20
N LYS A 539 4.71 8.51 -13.84
CA LYS A 539 3.74 8.27 -14.92
C LYS A 539 4.40 7.73 -16.18
N ALA A 540 5.66 8.09 -16.45
CA ALA A 540 6.39 7.56 -17.60
C ALA A 540 6.71 6.07 -17.44
N ALA A 541 7.06 5.63 -16.24
CA ALA A 541 7.23 4.22 -15.93
C ALA A 541 5.91 3.43 -16.13
N LEU A 542 4.80 3.96 -15.59
CA LEU A 542 3.48 3.38 -15.76
C LEU A 542 3.08 3.27 -17.25
N HIS A 543 3.24 4.36 -18.00
CA HIS A 543 2.93 4.42 -19.43
C HIS A 543 3.76 3.42 -20.23
N ALA A 544 5.07 3.38 -19.98
CA ALA A 544 5.96 2.44 -20.65
C ALA A 544 5.56 0.99 -20.41
N GLY A 545 5.12 0.68 -19.18
CA GLY A 545 4.64 -0.65 -18.81
C GLY A 545 3.42 -1.08 -19.64
N PHE A 546 2.33 -0.31 -19.64
CA PHE A 546 1.13 -0.73 -20.39
C PHE A 546 1.36 -0.67 -21.91
N LYS A 547 2.12 0.31 -22.40
CA LYS A 547 2.42 0.40 -23.83
C LYS A 547 3.23 -0.80 -24.31
N LEU A 548 4.19 -1.26 -23.51
CA LEU A 548 4.95 -2.47 -23.78
C LEU A 548 4.04 -3.70 -23.91
N LEU A 549 3.05 -3.87 -23.00
CA LEU A 549 2.08 -4.95 -23.09
C LEU A 549 1.20 -4.82 -24.33
N MET A 550 0.75 -3.60 -24.69
CA MET A 550 -0.01 -3.36 -25.91
C MET A 550 0.78 -3.74 -27.16
N ASP A 551 2.07 -3.39 -27.21
CA ASP A 551 2.97 -3.77 -28.32
C ASP A 551 3.14 -5.29 -28.43
N LYS A 552 3.26 -6.00 -27.29
CA LYS A 552 3.35 -7.47 -27.25
C LYS A 552 2.05 -8.17 -27.64
N MET A 553 0.91 -7.50 -27.47
CA MET A 553 -0.41 -7.94 -27.94
C MET A 553 -0.71 -7.51 -29.36
N GLU A 554 0.16 -6.68 -29.98
CA GLU A 554 -0.02 -6.10 -31.32
C GLU A 554 -1.32 -5.29 -31.46
N ILE A 555 -1.68 -4.52 -30.41
CA ILE A 555 -2.88 -3.69 -30.34
C ILE A 555 -2.52 -2.21 -30.12
N GLU A 556 -3.36 -1.34 -30.67
CA GLU A 556 -3.22 0.11 -30.50
C GLU A 556 -4.25 0.70 -29.52
N GLU A 557 -5.32 -0.03 -29.27
CA GLU A 557 -6.45 0.42 -28.42
C GLU A 557 -6.86 -0.64 -27.42
N VAL A 558 -7.44 -0.19 -26.31
CA VAL A 558 -8.09 -1.03 -25.30
C VAL A 558 -9.51 -0.54 -25.11
N GLU A 559 -10.46 -1.46 -24.92
CA GLU A 559 -11.87 -1.13 -24.78
C GLU A 559 -12.24 -0.79 -23.34
N LYS A 560 -11.54 -1.36 -22.37
CA LYS A 560 -11.79 -1.13 -20.94
C LYS A 560 -10.49 -0.93 -20.19
N VAL A 561 -10.43 0.10 -19.36
CA VAL A 561 -9.34 0.39 -18.44
C VAL A 561 -9.87 0.41 -17.02
N MET A 562 -9.28 -0.37 -16.14
CA MET A 562 -9.67 -0.51 -14.74
C MET A 562 -8.53 -0.03 -13.85
N LEU A 563 -8.76 1.06 -13.12
CA LEU A 563 -7.82 1.60 -12.14
C LEU A 563 -8.11 0.96 -10.78
N ALA A 564 -7.18 0.13 -10.34
CA ALA A 564 -7.23 -0.60 -9.08
C ALA A 564 -6.34 0.05 -8.01
N GLY A 565 -6.42 -0.48 -6.79
CA GLY A 565 -5.65 -0.05 -5.64
C GLY A 565 -6.27 1.12 -4.88
N ALA A 566 -5.77 1.36 -3.69
CA ALA A 566 -6.26 2.43 -2.81
C ALA A 566 -6.11 3.82 -3.42
N PHE A 567 -5.03 4.04 -4.17
CA PHE A 567 -4.76 5.28 -4.88
C PHE A 567 -5.59 5.36 -6.18
N GLY A 568 -5.61 4.29 -6.98
CA GLY A 568 -6.33 4.22 -8.27
C GLY A 568 -7.83 4.53 -8.14
N SER A 569 -8.44 4.15 -7.00
CA SER A 569 -9.87 4.39 -6.74
C SER A 569 -10.25 5.86 -6.54
N HIS A 570 -9.29 6.75 -6.35
CA HIS A 570 -9.55 8.19 -6.15
C HIS A 570 -9.04 9.08 -7.29
N ILE A 571 -8.52 8.48 -8.37
CA ILE A 571 -8.08 9.23 -9.56
C ILE A 571 -9.27 9.48 -10.49
N GLU A 572 -9.53 10.73 -10.82
CA GLU A 572 -10.52 11.07 -11.83
C GLU A 572 -9.98 10.67 -13.22
N PRO A 573 -10.72 9.88 -14.03
CA PRO A 573 -10.28 9.40 -15.35
C PRO A 573 -9.76 10.50 -16.27
N LYS A 574 -10.37 11.68 -16.21
CA LYS A 574 -9.95 12.88 -16.95
C LYS A 574 -8.47 13.20 -16.70
N TYR A 575 -8.04 13.27 -15.44
CA TYR A 575 -6.67 13.67 -15.10
C TYR A 575 -5.68 12.53 -15.31
N ALA A 576 -6.08 11.29 -15.10
CA ALA A 576 -5.27 10.14 -15.47
C ALA A 576 -4.90 10.19 -16.96
N MET A 577 -5.87 10.53 -17.82
CA MET A 577 -5.67 10.61 -19.26
C MET A 577 -4.92 11.89 -19.67
N VAL A 578 -5.24 13.04 -19.06
CA VAL A 578 -4.54 14.33 -19.27
C VAL A 578 -3.06 14.24 -18.95
N LEU A 579 -2.69 13.48 -17.93
CA LEU A 579 -1.29 13.24 -17.61
C LEU A 579 -0.65 12.08 -18.41
N GLY A 580 -1.44 11.29 -19.15
CA GLY A 580 -0.97 10.14 -19.91
C GLY A 580 -0.64 8.92 -19.03
N MET A 581 -1.34 8.76 -17.92
CA MET A 581 -1.25 7.59 -17.03
C MET A 581 -2.01 6.37 -17.57
N VAL A 582 -2.93 6.58 -18.50
CA VAL A 582 -3.73 5.55 -19.17
C VAL A 582 -3.68 5.77 -20.67
N PRO A 583 -3.95 4.74 -21.50
CA PRO A 583 -4.04 4.87 -22.95
C PRO A 583 -5.09 5.90 -23.40
N ASP A 584 -4.94 6.42 -24.63
CA ASP A 584 -5.94 7.31 -25.26
C ASP A 584 -7.24 6.54 -25.55
N CYS A 585 -8.27 6.74 -24.72
CA CYS A 585 -9.57 6.06 -24.84
C CYS A 585 -10.73 7.02 -24.52
N SER A 586 -11.96 6.53 -24.49
CA SER A 586 -13.10 7.29 -23.98
C SER A 586 -13.04 7.37 -22.44
N PHE A 587 -13.51 8.46 -21.82
CA PHE A 587 -13.67 8.52 -20.36
C PHE A 587 -14.58 7.43 -19.83
N THR A 588 -15.59 7.02 -20.62
CA THR A 588 -16.52 5.94 -20.27
C THR A 588 -15.85 4.55 -20.26
N SER A 589 -14.70 4.40 -20.90
CA SER A 589 -13.91 3.17 -20.90
C SER A 589 -13.05 3.03 -19.66
N VAL A 590 -12.87 4.10 -18.89
CA VAL A 590 -12.04 4.09 -17.68
C VAL A 590 -12.92 4.04 -16.45
N SER A 591 -12.72 3.03 -15.61
CA SER A 591 -13.45 2.85 -14.35
C SER A 591 -12.48 2.65 -13.18
N SER A 592 -12.87 3.13 -12.02
CA SER A 592 -12.22 2.77 -10.78
C SER A 592 -12.86 1.49 -10.23
N VAL A 593 -12.03 0.53 -9.82
CA VAL A 593 -12.48 -0.79 -9.33
C VAL A 593 -12.09 -1.07 -7.87
N GLY A 594 -11.57 -0.06 -7.17
CA GLY A 594 -11.25 -0.17 -5.76
C GLY A 594 -10.10 -1.13 -5.44
N ASN A 595 -10.21 -1.82 -4.33
CA ASN A 595 -9.22 -2.83 -3.93
C ASN A 595 -9.49 -4.17 -4.62
N SER A 596 -9.10 -4.31 -5.89
CA SER A 596 -9.28 -5.55 -6.65
C SER A 596 -8.48 -6.73 -6.07
N ALA A 597 -7.31 -6.48 -5.51
CA ALA A 597 -6.52 -7.53 -4.84
C ALA A 597 -7.27 -8.10 -3.62
N GLY A 598 -7.80 -7.24 -2.76
CA GLY A 598 -8.63 -7.65 -1.64
C GLY A 598 -9.95 -8.32 -2.08
N ALA A 599 -10.55 -7.86 -3.19
CA ALA A 599 -11.73 -8.49 -3.77
C ALA A 599 -11.43 -9.91 -4.25
N GLY A 600 -10.29 -10.14 -4.92
CA GLY A 600 -9.83 -11.47 -5.32
C GLY A 600 -9.52 -12.38 -4.13
N ALA A 601 -8.91 -11.85 -3.07
CA ALA A 601 -8.72 -12.58 -1.83
C ALA A 601 -10.06 -13.03 -1.21
N ARG A 602 -11.06 -12.14 -1.20
CA ARG A 602 -12.43 -12.47 -0.75
C ARG A 602 -13.07 -13.56 -1.62
N LEU A 603 -12.92 -13.51 -2.94
CA LEU A 603 -13.42 -14.56 -3.83
C LEU A 603 -12.80 -15.92 -3.52
N ALA A 604 -11.48 -15.97 -3.32
CA ALA A 604 -10.77 -17.19 -2.93
C ALA A 604 -11.16 -17.68 -1.52
N LEU A 605 -11.55 -16.79 -0.63
CA LEU A 605 -12.06 -17.13 0.70
C LEU A 605 -13.44 -17.81 0.62
N LEU A 606 -14.31 -17.33 -0.29
CA LEU A 606 -15.72 -17.72 -0.38
C LEU A 606 -15.99 -18.88 -1.34
N SER A 607 -15.04 -19.26 -2.20
CA SER A 607 -15.29 -20.28 -3.20
C SER A 607 -14.06 -21.15 -3.50
N ILE A 608 -14.21 -22.45 -3.31
CA ILE A 608 -13.23 -23.47 -3.72
C ILE A 608 -12.98 -23.39 -5.24
N ASN A 609 -14.04 -23.19 -6.02
CA ASN A 609 -13.92 -23.08 -7.47
C ASN A 609 -13.05 -21.88 -7.87
N LYS A 610 -13.12 -20.76 -7.13
CA LYS A 610 -12.26 -19.58 -7.36
C LYS A 610 -10.80 -19.85 -6.98
N ARG A 611 -10.52 -20.67 -5.98
CA ARG A 611 -9.15 -21.15 -5.69
C ARG A 611 -8.59 -21.98 -6.84
N LEU A 612 -9.36 -22.93 -7.34
CA LEU A 612 -8.97 -23.73 -8.51
C LEU A 612 -8.82 -22.89 -9.79
N GLU A 613 -9.73 -21.92 -9.98
CA GLU A 613 -9.67 -20.99 -11.12
C GLU A 613 -8.37 -20.20 -11.11
N ILE A 614 -7.96 -19.58 -9.97
CA ILE A 614 -6.74 -18.78 -9.89
C ILE A 614 -5.48 -19.62 -10.05
N GLU A 615 -5.41 -20.82 -9.48
CA GLU A 615 -4.27 -21.73 -9.61
C GLU A 615 -4.02 -22.17 -11.06
N ASN A 616 -5.10 -22.26 -11.86
CA ASN A 616 -5.01 -22.54 -13.27
C ASN A 616 -4.76 -21.29 -14.12
N LEU A 617 -5.25 -20.12 -13.65
CA LEU A 617 -5.14 -18.86 -14.35
C LEU A 617 -3.69 -18.36 -14.37
N VAL A 618 -3.00 -18.38 -13.23
CA VAL A 618 -1.61 -17.88 -13.12
C VAL A 618 -0.65 -18.59 -14.07
N LYS A 619 -0.91 -19.89 -14.36
CA LYS A 619 -0.11 -20.69 -15.31
C LYS A 619 -0.28 -20.25 -16.78
N LYS A 620 -1.31 -19.48 -17.09
CA LYS A 620 -1.64 -19.00 -18.44
C LYS A 620 -1.28 -17.52 -18.64
N ILE A 621 -0.95 -16.80 -17.57
CA ILE A 621 -0.56 -15.40 -17.64
C ILE A 621 0.94 -15.34 -18.00
N GLU A 622 1.26 -14.69 -19.11
CA GLU A 622 2.64 -14.44 -19.51
C GLU A 622 3.17 -13.19 -18.79
N LYS A 623 4.24 -13.35 -18.02
CA LYS A 623 4.96 -12.21 -17.46
C LYS A 623 5.85 -11.57 -18.51
N ILE A 624 5.81 -10.25 -18.61
CA ILE A 624 6.77 -9.44 -19.37
C ILE A 624 7.69 -8.72 -18.37
N GLU A 625 8.99 -8.99 -18.47
CA GLU A 625 9.99 -8.39 -17.58
C GLU A 625 10.42 -7.02 -18.11
N THR A 626 9.89 -5.95 -17.53
CA THR A 626 10.14 -4.57 -17.97
C THR A 626 11.63 -4.16 -17.91
N ALA A 627 12.39 -4.75 -16.99
CA ALA A 627 13.80 -4.42 -16.78
C ALA A 627 14.73 -4.86 -17.94
N VAL A 628 14.33 -5.84 -18.73
CA VAL A 628 15.14 -6.39 -19.83
C VAL A 628 14.58 -6.08 -21.22
N GLU A 629 13.41 -5.46 -21.31
CA GLU A 629 12.77 -5.12 -22.58
C GLU A 629 13.33 -3.81 -23.17
N PRO A 630 14.02 -3.84 -24.33
CA PRO A 630 14.66 -2.64 -24.89
C PRO A 630 13.67 -1.49 -25.16
N LYS A 631 12.46 -1.81 -25.66
CA LYS A 631 11.42 -0.81 -25.95
C LYS A 631 10.89 -0.08 -24.72
N PHE A 632 11.06 -0.63 -23.52
CA PHE A 632 10.60 0.02 -22.30
C PHE A 632 11.22 1.41 -22.13
N GLN A 633 12.55 1.53 -22.38
CA GLN A 633 13.25 2.81 -22.26
C GLN A 633 12.78 3.84 -23.28
N ASP A 634 12.48 3.41 -24.52
CA ASP A 634 11.98 4.30 -25.56
C ASP A 634 10.60 4.84 -25.18
N HIS A 635 9.69 3.97 -24.78
CA HIS A 635 8.35 4.35 -24.29
C HIS A 635 8.42 5.26 -23.06
N PHE A 636 9.35 4.98 -22.13
CA PHE A 636 9.56 5.81 -20.95
C PHE A 636 9.95 7.25 -21.32
N VAL A 637 10.91 7.43 -22.23
CA VAL A 637 11.38 8.76 -22.66
C VAL A 637 10.27 9.53 -23.38
N GLU A 638 9.51 8.89 -24.25
CA GLU A 638 8.39 9.52 -24.94
C GLU A 638 7.25 9.90 -23.98
N ALA A 639 7.01 9.07 -22.99
CA ALA A 639 6.00 9.30 -21.99
C ALA A 639 6.37 10.36 -20.94
N MET A 640 7.55 10.93 -20.93
CA MET A 640 7.90 12.03 -20.02
C MET A 640 7.08 13.31 -20.27
N ALA A 641 6.60 13.52 -21.49
CA ALA A 641 5.73 14.66 -21.81
C ALA A 641 4.26 14.45 -21.37
N PHE A 642 3.50 15.53 -21.19
CA PHE A 642 2.09 15.52 -20.89
C PHE A 642 1.21 15.81 -22.12
N PRO A 643 0.24 14.97 -22.48
CA PRO A 643 0.08 13.58 -22.02
C PRO A 643 1.18 12.67 -22.54
N HIS A 644 1.70 12.92 -23.75
CA HIS A 644 2.73 12.14 -24.42
C HIS A 644 3.49 13.00 -25.46
N LYS A 645 4.72 12.63 -25.80
CA LYS A 645 5.56 13.41 -26.71
C LYS A 645 5.11 13.29 -28.18
N THR A 646 4.77 12.11 -28.62
CA THR A 646 4.48 11.77 -30.02
C THR A 646 3.01 11.39 -30.25
N ASN A 647 2.37 10.70 -29.31
CA ASN A 647 0.95 10.33 -29.40
C ASN A 647 0.07 11.57 -29.17
N PRO A 648 -0.79 11.97 -30.12
CA PRO A 648 -1.59 13.18 -30.03
C PRO A 648 -2.76 13.09 -29.03
N TYR A 649 -3.05 11.92 -28.46
CA TYR A 649 -4.21 11.67 -27.60
C TYR A 649 -5.50 12.22 -28.25
N SER A 650 -5.82 11.70 -29.41
CA SER A 650 -6.87 12.21 -30.29
C SER A 650 -8.28 12.03 -29.73
N LYS A 651 -8.51 10.96 -28.94
CA LYS A 651 -9.79 10.74 -28.25
C LYS A 651 -9.94 11.70 -27.07
N LEU A 652 -8.86 11.91 -26.29
CA LEU A 652 -8.83 12.90 -25.21
C LEU A 652 -9.07 14.31 -25.74
N SER A 653 -8.43 14.71 -26.85
CA SER A 653 -8.55 16.05 -27.43
C SER A 653 -9.97 16.40 -27.90
N LYS A 654 -10.81 15.39 -28.21
CA LYS A 654 -12.25 15.56 -28.49
C LYS A 654 -13.08 15.81 -27.22
N GLN A 655 -12.60 15.39 -26.06
CA GLN A 655 -13.33 15.46 -24.78
C GLN A 655 -12.84 16.63 -23.91
N VAL A 656 -11.59 17.07 -24.09
CA VAL A 656 -10.95 18.15 -23.31
C VAL A 656 -10.16 19.04 -24.23
N ASN A 657 -10.29 20.37 -24.03
CA ASN A 657 -9.43 21.34 -24.73
C ASN A 657 -8.00 21.27 -24.17
N LEU A 658 -7.14 20.53 -24.83
CA LEU A 658 -5.72 20.48 -24.51
C LEU A 658 -5.01 21.78 -24.94
N PRO A 659 -4.02 22.26 -24.18
CA PRO A 659 -3.15 23.35 -24.60
C PRO A 659 -2.47 23.00 -25.94
N LYS A 660 -2.36 23.99 -26.85
CA LYS A 660 -1.61 23.78 -28.10
C LYS A 660 -0.18 23.35 -27.77
N LEU A 661 0.26 22.21 -28.29
CA LEU A 661 1.65 21.76 -28.18
C LEU A 661 2.57 22.83 -28.76
N MET A 662 3.23 23.60 -27.91
CA MET A 662 4.34 24.46 -28.35
C MET A 662 5.53 23.54 -28.64
N SER A 663 5.75 23.22 -29.91
CA SER A 663 6.93 22.47 -30.31
C SER A 663 8.19 23.26 -29.91
N SER A 664 9.08 22.64 -29.14
CA SER A 664 10.36 23.17 -28.68
C SER A 664 11.31 23.60 -29.82
N THR A 665 11.02 23.24 -31.07
CA THR A 665 11.72 23.69 -32.29
C THR A 665 11.70 25.20 -32.49
N ASN A 666 10.65 25.91 -32.07
CA ASN A 666 10.58 27.38 -32.24
C ASN A 666 11.41 28.16 -31.21
N ALA A 667 11.60 27.63 -29.98
CA ALA A 667 12.43 28.27 -28.97
C ALA A 667 13.95 28.19 -29.31
N THR A 668 14.38 27.08 -29.88
CA THR A 668 15.78 26.87 -30.27
C THR A 668 16.16 27.67 -31.54
N GLN A 669 15.23 27.85 -32.48
CA GLN A 669 15.44 28.71 -33.66
C GLN A 669 15.47 30.18 -33.27
N ASN A 670 14.57 30.66 -32.42
CA ASN A 670 14.56 32.04 -31.94
C ASN A 670 15.82 32.38 -31.13
N ASN A 671 16.33 31.48 -30.30
CA ASN A 671 17.59 31.69 -29.59
C ASN A 671 18.82 31.63 -30.50
N ARG A 672 18.83 30.79 -31.55
CA ARG A 672 19.89 30.83 -32.58
C ARG A 672 19.86 32.11 -33.42
N VAL A 673 18.69 32.61 -33.78
CA VAL A 673 18.52 33.88 -34.49
C VAL A 673 18.93 35.07 -33.61
N ARG A 674 18.56 35.09 -32.31
CA ARG A 674 19.00 36.12 -31.37
C ARG A 674 20.50 36.07 -31.09
N ARG A 675 21.14 34.91 -30.99
CA ARG A 675 22.61 34.80 -30.88
C ARG A 675 23.34 35.22 -32.17
N ARG A 676 22.80 34.90 -33.35
CA ARG A 676 23.38 35.40 -34.64
C ARG A 676 23.26 36.90 -34.78
N LYS A 677 22.15 37.53 -34.38
CA LYS A 677 22.02 39.01 -34.38
C LYS A 677 22.91 39.71 -33.36
N ARG A 678 23.26 39.08 -32.23
CA ARG A 678 24.17 39.63 -31.24
C ARG A 678 25.66 39.54 -31.65
N ASN A 679 26.01 38.56 -32.46
CA ASN A 679 27.36 38.39 -32.97
C ASN A 679 27.62 39.16 -34.29
N LEU A 680 26.61 39.82 -34.85
CA LEU A 680 26.71 40.73 -36.00
C LEU A 680 26.69 42.23 -35.61
N SER A 681 26.56 42.53 -34.32
CA SER A 681 26.53 43.89 -33.74
C SER A 681 27.72 44.15 -32.81
N ASN A 682 28.76 43.30 -32.83
CA ASN A 682 30.05 43.57 -32.20
C ASN A 682 31.17 43.59 -33.25
#